data_5e117431771e2f29f0d9dee7b617002c
#
_entry.id   5e117431771e2f29f0d9dee7b617002c
#
_cell.length_a   1.000
_cell.length_b   1.000
_cell.length_c   1.000
_cell.angle_alpha   90.00
_cell.angle_beta   90.00
_cell.angle_gamma   90.00
#
_symmetry.space_group_name_H-M   'P 1'
#
loop_
_entity.id
_entity.type
_entity.pdbx_description
1 polymer ?
#
loop_
_entity_poly.entity_id
_entity_poly.type
_entity_poly.pdbx_seq_one_letter_code
_entity_poly.pdbx_strand_id
1 'polypeptide(L)'
;MLQPFQESLDRTITKIKKNMILLPNFQRQFVWKDEENQKSLVASVLTKMPIGSILLLKARNANEYACKALGSSKRLDPNSLGKGDVEFLLDGQQRLTVLANVFSDVIFDLSAIGDLIAPMALKRRFFLALPRYASGIEDLFGLHSLDFPLDKPDSDDPDFQTADVYEYIRVLKFSKTSKDYYNPYYHDVSKLSKLESFCQNPEEKFYYIPLFLLIDSSKASMKNTTLSRIIKSIAENVAKAKVEELASMMEGSSREEIKEYIKNDLIEDAYEEYFDESCYANNDDNIIEAYQSVLNIQADGWSSNMLLYIKSCITQINLSQISLDDSQKARAIDIYENLNRGGVSLDIYDLLMARVTLANPEPYNERLKKYISSPACYINELVPAGIKADYKKLSGYKASVSMACYDDNKKEFPKNYLDSFLNVLSLISYRPKLTHEEYHLDLLKRNKKLSLTPDLLDKNCEPSCKAIDRACFFFQTRCGLRKFKEINFILMVPIVAYILHDDECYSGKHGEDVFNLLEAWYWINIFAGQFDRDQNARIITDLNLLVDCILDIKHNKKPNLKWLLARKTKVLDMPGYSDQSHILMENAENEEYPKNILSTAICQYYLSKGYYDLLKDNNGNMRHMSVFAPDSDKYQMHHVIPLGADCTVAESTDNIRKNKKHLLNSPLNMLYITDFSNLKISNAALDSYTNMIPNGSGLTNVGFPSSSISISATEKEKKELLKQRYSSLVDAIQLEITTLLDFTSIHGEE
;
A
#
# COMPACT_ATOMS: atom_id res chain seq x y z
N MET A 1 -4.83 36.29 13.69
CA MET A 1 -4.36 35.38 14.73
C MET A 1 -5.12 34.08 14.57
N LEU A 2 -4.43 32.94 14.49
CA LEU A 2 -5.09 31.64 14.41
C LEU A 2 -5.76 31.35 15.73
N GLN A 3 -7.08 31.31 15.77
CA GLN A 3 -7.81 30.92 16.97
C GLN A 3 -8.20 29.44 16.85
N PRO A 4 -7.74 28.56 17.75
CA PRO A 4 -8.26 27.21 17.83
C PRO A 4 -9.73 27.28 18.24
N PHE A 5 -10.57 26.65 17.48
CA PHE A 5 -11.99 26.46 17.76
C PHE A 5 -12.22 25.01 18.17
N GLN A 6 -13.10 24.77 19.10
CA GLN A 6 -13.49 23.42 19.51
C GLN A 6 -14.90 23.15 19.01
N GLU A 7 -15.07 22.05 18.28
CA GLU A 7 -16.36 21.56 17.84
C GLU A 7 -16.48 20.07 18.16
N SER A 8 -17.65 19.66 18.63
CA SER A 8 -17.89 18.26 18.94
C SER A 8 -17.88 17.38 17.69
N LEU A 9 -17.51 16.11 17.87
CA LEU A 9 -17.37 15.16 16.77
C LEU A 9 -18.71 14.96 16.02
N ASP A 10 -19.83 14.89 16.72
CA ASP A 10 -21.16 14.73 16.13
C ASP A 10 -21.53 15.89 15.19
N ARG A 11 -21.22 17.14 15.60
CA ARG A 11 -21.44 18.32 14.75
C ARG A 11 -20.56 18.29 13.52
N THR A 12 -19.28 17.95 13.69
CA THR A 12 -18.35 17.84 12.57
C THR A 12 -18.80 16.79 11.56
N ILE A 13 -19.23 15.60 12.01
CA ILE A 13 -19.76 14.56 11.11
C ILE A 13 -21.08 15.02 10.46
N THR A 14 -21.92 15.74 11.20
CA THR A 14 -23.15 16.32 10.61
C THR A 14 -22.84 17.31 9.51
N LYS A 15 -21.80 18.13 9.63
CA LYS A 15 -21.33 19.02 8.56
C LYS A 15 -20.83 18.22 7.34
N ILE A 16 -20.11 17.12 7.58
CA ILE A 16 -19.65 16.19 6.52
C ILE A 16 -20.87 15.64 5.75
N LYS A 17 -21.89 15.14 6.46
CA LYS A 17 -23.14 14.64 5.85
C LYS A 17 -23.83 15.68 4.97
N LYS A 18 -23.78 16.94 5.34
CA LYS A 18 -24.37 18.05 4.59
C LYS A 18 -23.47 18.61 3.48
N ASN A 19 -22.33 17.98 3.19
CA ASN A 19 -21.31 18.49 2.27
C ASN A 19 -20.84 19.91 2.60
N MET A 20 -20.86 20.30 3.87
CA MET A 20 -20.28 21.55 4.36
C MET A 20 -18.80 21.45 4.62
N ILE A 21 -18.27 20.23 4.86
CA ILE A 21 -16.86 19.91 4.91
C ILE A 21 -16.52 19.04 3.71
N LEU A 22 -15.61 19.50 2.86
CA LEU A 22 -15.25 18.89 1.59
C LEU A 22 -13.75 18.61 1.53
N LEU A 23 -13.36 17.63 0.73
CA LEU A 23 -11.97 17.35 0.43
C LEU A 23 -11.56 18.04 -0.87
N PRO A 24 -10.54 18.92 -0.85
CA PRO A 24 -9.93 19.39 -2.07
C PRO A 24 -9.34 18.22 -2.88
N ASN A 25 -9.36 18.29 -4.21
CA ASN A 25 -8.87 17.22 -5.06
C ASN A 25 -7.36 16.94 -4.92
N PHE A 26 -6.60 17.88 -4.39
CA PHE A 26 -5.18 17.69 -4.10
C PHE A 26 -4.92 16.83 -2.86
N GLN A 27 -5.93 16.57 -2.04
CA GLN A 27 -5.80 15.64 -0.91
C GLN A 27 -5.56 14.22 -1.44
N ARG A 28 -4.57 13.54 -0.85
CA ARG A 28 -4.24 12.15 -1.17
C ARG A 28 -5.46 11.27 -1.02
N GLN A 29 -5.42 10.10 -1.64
CA GLN A 29 -6.45 9.11 -1.45
C GLN A 29 -6.43 8.56 -0.01
N PHE A 30 -7.51 7.90 0.38
CA PHE A 30 -7.60 7.25 1.67
C PHE A 30 -6.56 6.11 1.76
N VAL A 31 -5.63 6.21 2.75
CA VAL A 31 -4.48 5.27 2.89
C VAL A 31 -4.53 4.41 4.14
N TRP A 32 -5.42 4.67 5.10
CA TRP A 32 -5.59 3.85 6.30
C TRP A 32 -6.30 2.53 5.98
N LYS A 33 -5.54 1.62 5.33
CA LYS A 33 -6.07 0.34 4.86
C LYS A 33 -6.17 -0.69 5.98
N ASP A 34 -5.37 -0.54 7.03
CA ASP A 34 -5.29 -1.48 8.13
C ASP A 34 -6.50 -1.34 9.05
N GLU A 35 -7.09 -2.48 9.37
CA GLU A 35 -8.27 -2.57 10.25
C GLU A 35 -7.92 -2.14 11.67
N GLU A 36 -6.75 -2.51 12.14
CA GLU A 36 -6.25 -2.21 13.48
C GLU A 36 -6.18 -0.71 13.74
N ASN A 37 -5.65 0.08 12.79
CA ASN A 37 -5.60 1.53 12.93
C ASN A 37 -6.98 2.17 13.01
N GLN A 38 -7.94 1.67 12.23
CA GLN A 38 -9.31 2.14 12.27
C GLN A 38 -9.98 1.76 13.60
N LYS A 39 -9.79 0.53 14.05
CA LYS A 39 -10.32 0.00 15.30
C LYS A 39 -9.76 0.74 16.52
N SER A 40 -8.44 1.02 16.54
CA SER A 40 -7.80 1.81 17.61
C SER A 40 -8.34 3.23 17.69
N LEU A 41 -8.62 3.87 16.55
CA LEU A 41 -9.24 5.20 16.54
C LEU A 41 -10.67 5.15 17.14
N VAL A 42 -11.44 4.12 16.82
CA VAL A 42 -12.79 3.93 17.38
C VAL A 42 -12.71 3.70 18.89
N ALA A 43 -11.77 2.86 19.34
CA ALA A 43 -11.55 2.66 20.79
C ALA A 43 -11.20 3.96 21.49
N SER A 44 -10.35 4.81 20.91
CA SER A 44 -10.02 6.13 21.47
C SER A 44 -11.25 7.03 21.60
N VAL A 45 -12.18 6.98 20.63
CA VAL A 45 -13.44 7.74 20.73
C VAL A 45 -14.34 7.18 21.84
N LEU A 46 -14.49 5.86 21.90
CA LEU A 46 -15.35 5.23 22.92
C LEU A 46 -14.81 5.42 24.34
N THR A 47 -13.51 5.65 24.51
CA THR A 47 -12.88 5.98 25.79
C THR A 47 -12.68 7.49 25.99
N LYS A 48 -13.28 8.32 25.15
CA LYS A 48 -13.20 9.80 25.20
C LYS A 48 -11.77 10.36 25.15
N MET A 49 -10.81 9.61 24.60
CA MET A 49 -9.44 10.06 24.45
C MET A 49 -9.29 11.08 23.31
N PRO A 50 -8.34 12.01 23.41
CA PRO A 50 -8.10 13.00 22.37
C PRO A 50 -7.72 12.33 21.03
N ILE A 51 -8.39 12.69 19.96
CA ILE A 51 -8.18 12.12 18.62
C ILE A 51 -7.38 13.05 17.67
N GLY A 52 -6.75 14.06 18.24
CA GLY A 52 -5.90 15.03 17.55
C GLY A 52 -6.66 16.22 16.95
N SER A 53 -5.94 17.06 16.18
CA SER A 53 -6.47 18.28 15.56
C SER A 53 -6.82 18.07 14.10
N ILE A 54 -7.68 18.95 13.57
CA ILE A 54 -7.99 19.06 12.14
C ILE A 54 -7.72 20.48 11.66
N LEU A 55 -7.38 20.58 10.37
CA LEU A 55 -7.14 21.87 9.72
C LEU A 55 -8.20 22.10 8.64
N LEU A 56 -8.92 23.20 8.76
CA LEU A 56 -9.98 23.61 7.85
C LEU A 56 -9.64 24.94 7.19
N LEU A 57 -9.96 25.08 5.91
CA LEU A 57 -9.95 26.34 5.16
C LEU A 57 -11.37 26.73 4.82
N LYS A 58 -11.83 27.88 5.34
CA LYS A 58 -13.13 28.43 5.01
C LYS A 58 -13.13 29.00 3.60
N ALA A 59 -14.16 28.75 2.86
CA ALA A 59 -14.39 29.29 1.53
C ALA A 59 -15.84 29.74 1.39
N ARG A 60 -16.05 30.81 0.63
CA ARG A 60 -17.39 31.38 0.42
C ARG A 60 -18.28 30.54 -0.48
N ASN A 61 -17.65 29.67 -1.27
CA ASN A 61 -18.36 28.73 -2.14
C ASN A 61 -17.47 27.51 -2.49
N ALA A 62 -18.10 26.42 -2.91
CA ALA A 62 -17.42 25.20 -3.31
C ALA A 62 -16.66 25.29 -4.64
N ASN A 63 -16.83 26.37 -5.43
CA ASN A 63 -16.16 26.54 -6.72
C ASN A 63 -14.70 26.96 -6.61
N GLU A 64 -14.23 27.26 -5.39
CA GLU A 64 -12.86 27.71 -5.18
C GLU A 64 -11.83 26.60 -5.38
N TYR A 65 -12.23 25.36 -5.15
CA TYR A 65 -11.40 24.19 -5.38
C TYR A 65 -12.23 23.08 -6.02
N ALA A 66 -11.64 22.38 -6.96
CA ALA A 66 -12.18 21.09 -7.35
C ALA A 66 -12.20 20.18 -6.12
N CYS A 67 -13.34 19.66 -5.74
CA CYS A 67 -13.54 18.95 -4.48
C CYS A 67 -14.35 17.67 -4.62
N LYS A 68 -14.28 16.85 -3.58
CA LYS A 68 -15.00 15.59 -3.44
C LYS A 68 -15.52 15.46 -2.00
N ALA A 69 -16.57 14.65 -1.82
CA ALA A 69 -16.99 14.26 -0.47
C ALA A 69 -15.97 13.35 0.20
N LEU A 70 -15.94 13.35 1.54
CA LEU A 70 -15.10 12.42 2.29
C LEU A 70 -15.46 10.97 1.95
N GLY A 71 -14.46 10.14 1.74
CA GLY A 71 -14.65 8.73 1.36
C GLY A 71 -15.06 8.50 -0.10
N SER A 72 -15.31 9.54 -0.90
CA SER A 72 -15.66 9.44 -2.31
C SER A 72 -14.44 9.65 -3.20
N SER A 73 -14.40 8.92 -4.33
CA SER A 73 -13.47 9.17 -5.43
C SER A 73 -14.07 10.08 -6.51
N LYS A 74 -15.39 10.27 -6.50
CA LYS A 74 -16.07 11.09 -7.51
C LYS A 74 -15.97 12.57 -7.13
N ARG A 75 -15.63 13.38 -8.13
CA ARG A 75 -15.68 14.83 -8.04
C ARG A 75 -17.13 15.27 -7.86
N LEU A 76 -17.37 16.17 -6.94
CA LEU A 76 -18.67 16.84 -6.81
C LEU A 76 -18.80 17.92 -7.88
N ASP A 77 -19.98 18.03 -8.47
CA ASP A 77 -20.34 19.21 -9.24
C ASP A 77 -20.60 20.37 -8.26
N PRO A 78 -19.79 21.44 -8.30
CA PRO A 78 -19.99 22.57 -7.41
C PRO A 78 -21.37 23.22 -7.53
N ASN A 79 -22.01 23.12 -8.71
CA ASN A 79 -23.34 23.66 -8.91
C ASN A 79 -24.44 22.83 -8.21
N SER A 80 -24.15 21.57 -7.87
CA SER A 80 -25.06 20.72 -7.10
C SER A 80 -25.00 21.01 -5.60
N LEU A 81 -23.97 21.74 -5.14
CA LEU A 81 -23.81 22.15 -3.76
C LEU A 81 -24.56 23.47 -3.53
N GLY A 82 -25.30 23.56 -2.43
CA GLY A 82 -26.06 24.77 -2.10
C GLY A 82 -25.15 26.02 -2.05
N LYS A 83 -25.71 27.20 -2.33
CA LYS A 83 -25.01 28.46 -2.12
C LYS A 83 -24.81 28.68 -0.61
N GLY A 84 -23.60 28.52 -0.12
CA GLY A 84 -23.23 28.72 1.26
C GLY A 84 -21.75 28.53 1.53
N ASP A 85 -21.30 28.94 2.69
CA ASP A 85 -19.93 28.76 3.13
C ASP A 85 -19.63 27.28 3.28
N VAL A 86 -18.51 26.86 2.73
CA VAL A 86 -17.96 25.50 2.86
C VAL A 86 -16.61 25.55 3.53
N GLU A 87 -16.22 24.45 4.14
CA GLU A 87 -14.93 24.26 4.77
C GLU A 87 -14.16 23.17 4.03
N PHE A 88 -12.96 23.48 3.55
CA PHE A 88 -12.07 22.49 2.94
C PHE A 88 -11.18 21.87 3.99
N LEU A 89 -11.25 20.56 4.13
CA LEU A 89 -10.43 19.79 5.05
C LEU A 89 -9.01 19.65 4.49
N LEU A 90 -8.04 20.32 5.13
CA LEU A 90 -6.63 20.28 4.75
C LEU A 90 -5.85 19.22 5.52
N ASP A 91 -6.13 19.01 6.81
CA ASP A 91 -5.54 17.92 7.60
C ASP A 91 -6.60 17.22 8.44
N GLY A 92 -6.35 15.96 8.78
CA GLY A 92 -7.27 15.08 9.51
C GLY A 92 -8.18 14.22 8.61
N GLN A 93 -7.95 14.21 7.29
CA GLN A 93 -8.76 13.46 6.31
C GLN A 93 -8.95 11.99 6.70
N GLN A 94 -7.88 11.28 7.02
CA GLN A 94 -7.95 9.85 7.31
C GLN A 94 -8.85 9.58 8.52
N ARG A 95 -8.61 10.33 9.60
CA ARG A 95 -9.37 10.23 10.85
C ARG A 95 -10.84 10.56 10.65
N LEU A 96 -11.15 11.72 10.07
CA LEU A 96 -12.54 12.12 9.86
C LEU A 96 -13.28 11.21 8.88
N THR A 97 -12.60 10.67 7.86
CA THR A 97 -13.22 9.71 6.94
C THR A 97 -13.60 8.42 7.67
N VAL A 98 -12.71 7.89 8.52
CA VAL A 98 -13.02 6.71 9.33
C VAL A 98 -14.16 7.00 10.29
N LEU A 99 -14.09 8.10 11.04
CA LEU A 99 -15.10 8.45 12.05
C LEU A 99 -16.48 8.69 11.42
N ALA A 100 -16.54 9.36 10.28
CA ALA A 100 -17.77 9.54 9.53
C ALA A 100 -18.34 8.21 9.02
N ASN A 101 -17.48 7.28 8.61
CA ASN A 101 -17.88 5.94 8.19
C ASN A 101 -18.37 5.07 9.37
N VAL A 102 -17.74 5.22 10.53
CA VAL A 102 -18.05 4.41 11.73
C VAL A 102 -19.32 4.88 12.41
N PHE A 103 -19.48 6.18 12.63
CA PHE A 103 -20.55 6.72 13.45
C PHE A 103 -21.76 7.25 12.67
N SER A 104 -21.72 7.17 11.34
CA SER A 104 -22.85 7.56 10.50
C SER A 104 -22.85 6.78 9.18
N ASP A 105 -23.97 6.89 8.45
CA ASP A 105 -24.12 6.32 7.11
C ASP A 105 -23.67 7.26 5.97
N VAL A 106 -22.89 8.29 6.28
CA VAL A 106 -22.55 9.33 5.30
C VAL A 106 -21.94 8.78 4.01
N ILE A 107 -21.16 7.71 4.10
CA ILE A 107 -20.51 7.08 2.94
C ILE A 107 -21.47 6.14 2.19
N PHE A 108 -22.57 5.72 2.82
CA PHE A 108 -23.53 4.73 2.31
C PHE A 108 -24.91 5.31 1.98
N ASP A 109 -25.19 6.52 2.44
CA ASP A 109 -26.46 7.22 2.22
C ASP A 109 -26.67 7.66 0.75
N LEU A 110 -25.69 7.40 -0.06
CA LEU A 110 -25.71 7.79 -1.45
C LEU A 110 -26.25 6.63 -2.28
N SER A 111 -27.28 6.88 -3.04
CA SER A 111 -28.20 5.98 -3.73
C SER A 111 -27.60 4.93 -4.68
N ALA A 112 -26.27 4.83 -4.79
CA ALA A 112 -25.57 3.87 -5.62
C ALA A 112 -24.37 3.28 -4.90
N ILE A 113 -24.61 2.32 -4.02
CA ILE A 113 -23.58 1.62 -3.20
C ILE A 113 -22.45 1.01 -4.02
N GLY A 114 -22.68 0.70 -5.29
CA GLY A 114 -21.64 0.14 -6.18
C GLY A 114 -20.56 1.16 -6.57
N ASP A 115 -20.93 2.44 -6.66
CA ASP A 115 -20.11 3.48 -7.29
C ASP A 115 -19.35 4.37 -6.29
N LEU A 116 -19.67 4.33 -5.02
CA LEU A 116 -19.37 5.40 -4.08
C LEU A 116 -18.26 5.12 -3.10
N ILE A 117 -18.05 3.86 -2.75
CA ILE A 117 -17.01 3.50 -1.80
C ILE A 117 -15.80 3.04 -2.59
N ALA A 118 -14.99 3.98 -2.98
CA ALA A 118 -13.80 3.69 -3.75
C ALA A 118 -12.78 2.81 -2.99
N PRO A 119 -12.37 3.08 -1.74
CA PRO A 119 -11.42 2.21 -1.05
C PRO A 119 -12.10 1.01 -0.41
N MET A 120 -11.60 -0.20 -0.68
CA MET A 120 -12.05 -1.43 0.00
C MET A 120 -11.96 -1.33 1.53
N ALA A 121 -11.00 -0.55 2.03
CA ALA A 121 -10.79 -0.33 3.47
C ALA A 121 -11.94 0.41 4.17
N LEU A 122 -12.79 1.13 3.42
CA LEU A 122 -13.99 1.77 3.94
C LEU A 122 -15.25 0.89 3.81
N LYS A 123 -15.15 -0.25 3.13
CA LYS A 123 -16.25 -1.22 3.06
C LYS A 123 -16.30 -2.08 4.34
N ARG A 124 -16.41 -1.39 5.47
CA ARG A 124 -16.43 -1.98 6.81
C ARG A 124 -17.53 -1.36 7.64
N ARG A 125 -18.15 -2.16 8.51
CA ARG A 125 -19.07 -1.72 9.54
C ARG A 125 -18.51 -2.08 10.89
N PHE A 126 -18.67 -1.17 11.83
CA PHE A 126 -18.17 -1.27 13.17
C PHE A 126 -19.34 -1.45 14.13
N PHE A 127 -19.18 -2.42 15.02
CA PHE A 127 -20.15 -2.75 16.05
C PHE A 127 -19.44 -2.80 17.39
N LEU A 128 -20.14 -2.38 18.45
CA LEU A 128 -19.73 -2.73 19.80
C LEU A 128 -20.32 -4.11 20.12
N ALA A 129 -19.45 -5.06 20.43
CA ALA A 129 -19.80 -6.45 20.74
C ALA A 129 -19.95 -6.60 22.26
N LEU A 130 -21.11 -7.01 22.71
CA LEU A 130 -21.40 -7.27 24.13
C LEU A 130 -21.51 -8.77 24.34
N PRO A 131 -20.84 -9.35 25.34
CA PRO A 131 -20.88 -10.78 25.59
C PRO A 131 -22.31 -11.20 25.95
N ARG A 132 -22.73 -12.37 25.49
CA ARG A 132 -24.03 -12.95 25.90
C ARG A 132 -23.97 -13.41 27.34
N TYR A 133 -25.10 -13.31 28.00
CA TYR A 133 -25.29 -13.85 29.34
C TYR A 133 -24.82 -15.30 29.42
N ALA A 134 -24.16 -15.66 30.51
CA ALA A 134 -23.53 -16.98 30.73
C ALA A 134 -22.48 -17.43 29.69
N SER A 135 -21.94 -16.53 28.86
CA SER A 135 -20.92 -16.85 27.88
C SER A 135 -19.53 -17.14 28.48
N GLY A 136 -19.32 -16.78 29.76
CA GLY A 136 -18.00 -16.86 30.43
C GLY A 136 -16.98 -15.82 29.93
N ILE A 137 -17.43 -14.82 29.17
CA ILE A 137 -16.62 -13.71 28.68
C ILE A 137 -16.81 -12.54 29.65
N GLU A 138 -15.74 -11.80 29.90
CA GLU A 138 -15.77 -10.60 30.74
C GLU A 138 -16.80 -9.59 30.25
N ASP A 139 -17.60 -9.04 31.17
CA ASP A 139 -18.69 -8.11 30.88
C ASP A 139 -18.30 -6.68 31.26
N LEU A 140 -17.52 -6.03 30.41
CA LEU A 140 -17.02 -4.67 30.62
C LEU A 140 -18.13 -3.63 30.80
N PHE A 141 -19.31 -3.85 30.23
CA PHE A 141 -20.39 -2.88 30.21
C PHE A 141 -21.54 -3.21 31.18
N GLY A 142 -21.37 -4.18 32.05
CA GLY A 142 -22.35 -4.55 33.06
C GLY A 142 -23.70 -5.03 32.51
N LEU A 143 -23.70 -5.61 31.30
CA LEU A 143 -24.91 -6.12 30.66
C LEU A 143 -25.48 -7.34 31.41
N HIS A 144 -24.61 -8.21 31.93
CA HIS A 144 -25.05 -9.42 32.63
C HIS A 144 -25.71 -9.13 33.95
N SER A 145 -25.22 -8.12 34.66
CA SER A 145 -25.85 -7.63 35.90
C SER A 145 -27.01 -6.65 35.66
N LEU A 146 -27.15 -6.13 34.43
CA LEU A 146 -28.01 -5.00 34.09
C LEU A 146 -27.70 -3.74 34.92
N ASP A 147 -26.43 -3.61 35.37
CA ASP A 147 -25.89 -2.51 36.15
C ASP A 147 -24.79 -1.83 35.30
N PHE A 148 -25.04 -0.60 34.86
CA PHE A 148 -24.07 0.10 34.00
C PHE A 148 -22.93 0.66 34.86
N PRO A 149 -21.65 0.26 34.62
CA PRO A 149 -20.57 0.50 35.59
C PRO A 149 -20.20 1.98 35.76
N LEU A 150 -20.49 2.84 34.78
CA LEU A 150 -20.17 4.27 34.84
C LEU A 150 -21.25 5.16 35.45
N ASP A 151 -22.34 4.55 35.94
CA ASP A 151 -23.49 5.30 36.52
C ASP A 151 -23.40 5.46 38.04
N LYS A 152 -22.38 4.89 38.69
CA LYS A 152 -22.24 4.92 40.15
C LYS A 152 -21.54 6.21 40.59
N PRO A 153 -22.20 7.07 41.42
CA PRO A 153 -21.62 8.34 41.86
C PRO A 153 -20.35 8.20 42.69
N ASP A 154 -20.10 7.04 43.28
CA ASP A 154 -18.96 6.73 44.15
C ASP A 154 -18.00 5.66 43.53
N SER A 155 -18.10 5.36 42.21
CA SER A 155 -17.20 4.40 41.63
C SER A 155 -15.80 4.99 41.53
N ASP A 156 -14.84 4.39 42.25
CA ASP A 156 -13.41 4.59 42.07
C ASP A 156 -12.92 3.92 40.78
N ASP A 157 -13.84 3.39 39.96
CA ASP A 157 -13.48 2.75 38.69
C ASP A 157 -12.98 3.80 37.70
N PRO A 158 -11.75 3.60 37.19
CA PRO A 158 -11.25 4.46 36.15
C PRO A 158 -12.13 4.33 34.89
N ASP A 159 -12.23 5.42 34.14
CA ASP A 159 -12.81 5.40 32.80
C ASP A 159 -12.25 4.20 32.00
N PHE A 160 -13.09 3.59 31.16
CA PHE A 160 -12.65 2.47 30.31
C PHE A 160 -11.36 2.79 29.57
N GLN A 161 -10.40 1.88 29.64
CA GLN A 161 -9.14 2.04 28.91
C GLN A 161 -9.32 1.70 27.43
N THR A 162 -8.55 2.36 26.59
CA THR A 162 -8.60 2.11 25.13
C THR A 162 -8.31 0.64 24.79
N ALA A 163 -7.41 -0.02 25.53
CA ALA A 163 -7.08 -1.43 25.34
C ALA A 163 -8.28 -2.33 25.64
N ASP A 164 -9.01 -2.04 26.72
CA ASP A 164 -10.16 -2.84 27.15
C ASP A 164 -11.29 -2.76 26.11
N VAL A 165 -11.68 -1.55 25.73
CA VAL A 165 -12.74 -1.32 24.75
C VAL A 165 -12.36 -1.84 23.35
N TYR A 166 -11.07 -1.86 23.00
CA TYR A 166 -10.60 -2.33 21.71
C TYR A 166 -11.04 -3.77 21.42
N GLU A 167 -11.03 -4.66 22.40
CA GLU A 167 -11.43 -6.06 22.24
C GLU A 167 -12.95 -6.22 21.99
N TYR A 168 -13.75 -5.27 22.41
CA TYR A 168 -15.20 -5.27 22.20
C TYR A 168 -15.63 -4.60 20.89
N ILE A 169 -14.70 -4.13 20.05
CA ILE A 169 -15.03 -3.58 18.74
C ILE A 169 -14.97 -4.70 17.69
N ARG A 170 -16.11 -5.02 17.10
CA ARG A 170 -16.22 -5.97 15.99
C ARG A 170 -16.29 -5.22 14.67
N VAL A 171 -15.46 -5.65 13.71
CA VAL A 171 -15.44 -5.09 12.36
C VAL A 171 -15.92 -6.14 11.36
N LEU A 172 -16.93 -5.78 10.58
CA LEU A 172 -17.45 -6.64 9.51
C LEU A 172 -17.24 -5.99 8.15
N LYS A 173 -16.73 -6.80 7.21
CA LYS A 173 -16.53 -6.38 5.81
C LYS A 173 -17.84 -6.56 5.04
N PHE A 174 -18.04 -5.72 4.03
CA PHE A 174 -19.17 -5.90 3.13
C PHE A 174 -18.96 -7.02 2.15
N SER A 175 -19.97 -7.87 1.99
CA SER A 175 -20.09 -8.82 0.90
C SER A 175 -21.52 -8.88 0.40
N LYS A 176 -21.69 -9.01 -0.91
CA LYS A 176 -23.01 -9.23 -1.52
C LYS A 176 -23.53 -10.65 -1.30
N THR A 177 -22.64 -11.60 -1.06
CA THR A 177 -22.92 -13.04 -1.18
C THR A 177 -22.60 -13.87 0.04
N SER A 178 -21.77 -13.37 0.98
CA SER A 178 -21.36 -14.13 2.15
C SER A 178 -22.31 -13.93 3.33
N LYS A 179 -22.64 -15.02 4.01
CA LYS A 179 -23.41 -15.01 5.27
C LYS A 179 -22.59 -14.40 6.43
N ASP A 180 -21.26 -14.44 6.34
CA ASP A 180 -20.34 -14.03 7.39
C ASP A 180 -20.02 -12.52 7.36
N TYR A 181 -20.66 -11.77 6.47
CA TYR A 181 -20.42 -10.34 6.31
C TYR A 181 -21.72 -9.55 6.39
N TYR A 182 -21.65 -8.35 6.99
CA TYR A 182 -22.75 -7.41 6.95
C TYR A 182 -23.02 -6.98 5.51
N ASN A 183 -24.26 -7.17 5.04
CA ASN A 183 -24.64 -6.80 3.69
C ASN A 183 -25.37 -5.46 3.68
N PRO A 184 -24.78 -4.37 3.13
CA PRO A 184 -25.38 -3.05 3.12
C PRO A 184 -26.64 -2.95 2.24
N TYR A 185 -26.85 -3.90 1.32
CA TYR A 185 -28.09 -3.93 0.53
C TYR A 185 -29.33 -4.29 1.39
N TYR A 186 -29.13 -4.73 2.61
CA TYR A 186 -30.20 -4.94 3.58
C TYR A 186 -30.44 -3.71 4.46
N HIS A 187 -29.86 -2.59 4.15
CA HIS A 187 -30.00 -1.34 4.92
C HIS A 187 -31.20 -0.49 4.50
N ASP A 188 -32.08 -1.00 3.69
CA ASP A 188 -33.38 -0.42 3.38
C ASP A 188 -34.26 -0.43 4.66
N VAL A 189 -35.04 0.61 4.85
CA VAL A 189 -35.96 0.75 6.01
C VAL A 189 -36.88 -0.48 6.14
N SER A 190 -37.28 -1.06 5.01
CA SER A 190 -38.06 -2.35 4.99
C SER A 190 -37.25 -3.56 5.47
N LYS A 191 -35.93 -3.42 5.72
CA LYS A 191 -35.01 -4.50 6.11
C LYS A 191 -34.28 -4.23 7.42
N LEU A 192 -34.69 -3.21 8.18
CA LEU A 192 -34.17 -2.94 9.53
C LEU A 192 -34.38 -4.12 10.48
N SER A 193 -35.46 -4.88 10.31
CA SER A 193 -35.68 -6.13 11.04
C SER A 193 -34.56 -7.16 10.86
N LYS A 194 -33.86 -7.16 9.71
CA LYS A 194 -32.70 -8.02 9.51
C LYS A 194 -31.46 -7.55 10.26
N LEU A 195 -31.29 -6.23 10.42
CA LEU A 195 -30.21 -5.69 11.25
C LEU A 195 -30.46 -6.03 12.72
N GLU A 196 -31.68 -5.85 13.21
CA GLU A 196 -32.05 -6.22 14.58
C GLU A 196 -31.83 -7.72 14.82
N SER A 197 -32.27 -8.58 13.90
CA SER A 197 -32.00 -10.03 13.97
C SER A 197 -30.53 -10.38 13.94
N PHE A 198 -29.73 -9.66 13.11
CA PHE A 198 -28.30 -9.84 13.07
C PHE A 198 -27.63 -9.45 14.39
N CYS A 199 -28.01 -8.31 14.97
CA CYS A 199 -27.45 -7.81 16.22
C CYS A 199 -27.74 -8.74 17.43
N GLN A 200 -28.75 -9.59 17.31
CA GLN A 200 -29.21 -10.49 18.37
C GLN A 200 -29.14 -11.97 17.98
N ASN A 201 -28.43 -12.31 16.91
CA ASN A 201 -28.34 -13.69 16.40
C ASN A 201 -27.96 -14.68 17.52
N PRO A 202 -28.83 -15.66 17.88
CA PRO A 202 -28.56 -16.57 19.00
C PRO A 202 -27.40 -17.54 18.76
N GLU A 203 -26.95 -17.71 17.51
CA GLU A 203 -25.78 -18.53 17.16
C GLU A 203 -24.46 -17.84 17.48
N GLU A 204 -24.47 -16.52 17.73
CA GLU A 204 -23.27 -15.74 18.02
C GLU A 204 -23.02 -15.65 19.55
N LYS A 205 -21.76 -15.56 19.95
CA LYS A 205 -21.36 -15.38 21.36
C LYS A 205 -21.57 -13.96 21.90
N PHE A 206 -21.88 -13.03 21.01
CA PHE A 206 -22.03 -11.62 21.32
C PHE A 206 -23.35 -11.07 20.79
N TYR A 207 -23.85 -10.05 21.47
CA TYR A 207 -24.76 -9.09 20.90
C TYR A 207 -23.99 -7.97 20.22
N TYR A 208 -24.56 -7.32 19.21
CA TYR A 208 -23.89 -6.27 18.45
C TYR A 208 -24.68 -4.96 18.49
N ILE A 209 -24.02 -3.88 18.89
CA ILE A 209 -24.57 -2.52 18.82
C ILE A 209 -23.98 -1.84 17.58
N PRO A 210 -24.78 -1.46 16.57
CA PRO A 210 -24.29 -0.86 15.34
C PRO A 210 -23.90 0.60 15.56
N LEU A 211 -22.60 0.93 15.51
CA LEU A 211 -22.09 2.28 15.77
C LEU A 211 -22.49 3.28 14.69
N PHE A 212 -22.74 2.84 13.45
CA PHE A 212 -23.09 3.69 12.32
C PHE A 212 -24.50 4.32 12.41
N LEU A 213 -25.31 3.90 13.36
CA LEU A 213 -26.61 4.51 13.64
C LEU A 213 -26.56 5.64 14.67
N LEU A 214 -25.38 5.95 15.23
CA LEU A 214 -25.24 6.96 16.29
C LEU A 214 -25.61 8.36 15.80
N ILE A 215 -25.22 8.73 14.58
CA ILE A 215 -25.56 10.02 13.95
C ILE A 215 -26.60 9.77 12.86
N ASP A 216 -27.83 9.59 13.28
CA ASP A 216 -28.94 9.47 12.35
C ASP A 216 -29.33 10.85 11.79
N SER A 217 -29.70 10.89 10.51
CA SER A 217 -30.22 12.09 9.84
C SER A 217 -31.64 12.44 10.26
N SER A 218 -32.34 11.52 10.88
CA SER A 218 -33.73 11.76 11.32
C SER A 218 -33.78 12.55 12.65
N LYS A 219 -34.65 13.55 12.68
CA LYS A 219 -34.95 14.33 13.89
C LYS A 219 -35.81 13.57 14.91
N ALA A 220 -35.88 12.24 14.83
CA ALA A 220 -36.65 11.44 15.75
C ALA A 220 -36.13 11.59 17.20
N SER A 221 -37.03 11.64 18.16
CA SER A 221 -36.65 11.69 19.56
C SER A 221 -35.78 10.47 19.91
N MET A 222 -34.79 10.65 20.79
CA MET A 222 -33.80 9.61 21.14
C MET A 222 -34.42 8.25 21.52
N LYS A 223 -35.62 8.23 22.05
CA LYS A 223 -36.30 7.02 22.56
C LYS A 223 -36.86 6.10 21.48
N ASN A 224 -36.98 6.55 20.23
CA ASN A 224 -37.63 5.80 19.13
C ASN A 224 -36.72 5.51 17.96
N THR A 225 -35.39 5.60 18.10
CA THR A 225 -34.44 5.27 17.04
C THR A 225 -34.25 3.76 16.95
N THR A 226 -33.84 3.27 15.79
CA THR A 226 -33.49 1.85 15.59
C THR A 226 -32.39 1.42 16.57
N LEU A 227 -31.40 2.29 16.82
CA LEU A 227 -30.33 2.03 17.78
C LEU A 227 -30.88 1.81 19.20
N SER A 228 -31.77 2.70 19.69
CA SER A 228 -32.35 2.57 21.03
C SER A 228 -33.16 1.28 21.17
N ARG A 229 -33.90 0.86 20.13
CA ARG A 229 -34.64 -0.41 20.13
C ARG A 229 -33.72 -1.62 20.20
N ILE A 230 -32.60 -1.61 19.44
CA ILE A 230 -31.61 -2.70 19.49
C ILE A 230 -31.03 -2.80 20.90
N ILE A 231 -30.58 -1.70 21.49
CA ILE A 231 -29.97 -1.69 22.83
C ILE A 231 -30.96 -2.19 23.85
N LYS A 232 -32.20 -1.70 23.80
CA LYS A 232 -33.27 -2.11 24.72
C LYS A 232 -33.58 -3.60 24.59
N SER A 233 -33.73 -4.11 23.39
CA SER A 233 -34.01 -5.53 23.15
C SER A 233 -32.86 -6.45 23.58
N ILE A 234 -31.59 -5.97 23.51
CA ILE A 234 -30.45 -6.71 24.08
C ILE A 234 -30.60 -6.88 25.60
N ALA A 235 -30.88 -5.80 26.31
CA ALA A 235 -31.09 -5.84 27.78
C ALA A 235 -32.29 -6.70 28.15
N GLU A 236 -33.41 -6.57 27.44
CA GLU A 236 -34.60 -7.41 27.64
C GLU A 236 -34.30 -8.91 27.43
N ASN A 237 -33.44 -9.28 26.46
CA ASN A 237 -33.03 -10.66 26.29
C ASN A 237 -32.21 -11.20 27.46
N VAL A 238 -31.36 -10.36 28.06
CA VAL A 238 -30.64 -10.77 29.29
C VAL A 238 -31.57 -10.92 30.45
N ALA A 239 -32.48 -9.96 30.68
CA ALA A 239 -33.51 -10.06 31.72
C ALA A 239 -34.32 -11.37 31.59
N LYS A 240 -34.73 -11.70 30.36
CA LYS A 240 -35.45 -12.96 30.08
C LYS A 240 -34.60 -14.19 30.39
N ALA A 241 -33.32 -14.21 30.02
CA ALA A 241 -32.43 -15.33 30.32
C ALA A 241 -32.26 -15.56 31.82
N LYS A 242 -32.16 -14.49 32.62
CA LYS A 242 -32.11 -14.56 34.08
C LYS A 242 -33.40 -15.10 34.69
N VAL A 243 -34.54 -14.72 34.16
CA VAL A 243 -35.85 -15.27 34.60
C VAL A 243 -35.91 -16.78 34.26
N GLU A 244 -35.47 -17.20 33.10
CA GLU A 244 -35.43 -18.63 32.74
C GLU A 244 -34.46 -19.42 33.64
N GLU A 245 -33.34 -18.82 34.05
CA GLU A 245 -32.40 -19.42 34.99
C GLU A 245 -33.00 -19.57 36.36
N LEU A 246 -33.66 -18.52 36.94
CA LEU A 246 -34.34 -18.59 38.19
C LEU A 246 -35.46 -19.66 38.16
N ALA A 247 -36.27 -19.70 37.13
CA ALA A 247 -37.32 -20.69 36.98
C ALA A 247 -36.77 -22.13 37.00
N SER A 248 -35.63 -22.36 36.37
CA SER A 248 -34.95 -23.66 36.39
C SER A 248 -34.39 -24.01 37.76
N MET A 249 -33.93 -23.03 38.53
CA MET A 249 -33.45 -23.24 39.91
C MET A 249 -34.58 -23.60 40.86
N MET A 250 -35.77 -23.04 40.67
CA MET A 250 -36.92 -23.26 41.55
C MET A 250 -37.37 -24.73 41.60
N GLU A 251 -37.08 -25.53 40.59
CA GLU A 251 -37.44 -26.98 40.58
C GLU A 251 -36.64 -27.81 41.61
N GLY A 252 -35.54 -27.26 42.20
CA GLY A 252 -34.68 -28.04 43.10
C GLY A 252 -34.09 -27.33 44.30
N SER A 253 -34.34 -26.03 44.46
CA SER A 253 -33.73 -25.20 45.52
C SER A 253 -34.71 -24.83 46.62
N SER A 254 -34.20 -24.59 47.83
CA SER A 254 -34.98 -24.07 48.95
C SER A 254 -35.34 -22.58 48.76
N ARG A 255 -36.38 -22.12 49.46
CA ARG A 255 -36.78 -20.70 49.40
C ARG A 255 -35.70 -19.75 49.89
N GLU A 256 -34.90 -20.16 50.83
CA GLU A 256 -33.75 -19.40 51.32
C GLU A 256 -32.65 -19.24 50.25
N GLU A 257 -32.37 -20.30 49.52
CA GLU A 257 -31.43 -20.26 48.41
C GLU A 257 -31.94 -19.37 47.25
N ILE A 258 -33.23 -19.40 46.98
CA ILE A 258 -33.88 -18.53 45.99
C ILE A 258 -33.80 -17.06 46.41
N LYS A 259 -34.06 -16.78 47.69
CA LYS A 259 -33.93 -15.42 48.25
C LYS A 259 -32.50 -14.88 48.15
N GLU A 260 -31.53 -15.70 48.50
CA GLU A 260 -30.11 -15.36 48.40
C GLU A 260 -29.67 -15.13 46.95
N TYR A 261 -30.13 -15.97 46.05
CA TYR A 261 -29.87 -15.80 44.61
C TYR A 261 -30.40 -14.46 44.10
N ILE A 262 -31.69 -14.16 44.34
CA ILE A 262 -32.32 -12.92 43.88
C ILE A 262 -31.66 -11.69 44.51
N LYS A 263 -31.32 -11.74 45.80
CA LYS A 263 -30.62 -10.64 46.47
C LYS A 263 -29.22 -10.39 45.90
N ASN A 264 -28.53 -11.42 45.55
CA ASN A 264 -27.17 -11.32 44.97
C ASN A 264 -27.19 -10.92 43.48
N ASP A 265 -28.26 -11.18 42.76
CA ASP A 265 -28.38 -10.92 41.34
C ASP A 265 -28.98 -9.54 41.01
N LEU A 266 -29.87 -9.01 41.86
CA LEU A 266 -30.43 -7.68 41.68
C LEU A 266 -29.50 -6.60 42.21
N ILE A 267 -29.54 -5.42 41.59
CA ILE A 267 -28.88 -4.23 42.13
C ILE A 267 -29.52 -3.90 43.51
N GLU A 268 -28.66 -3.61 44.49
CA GLU A 268 -29.08 -3.42 45.89
C GLU A 268 -30.24 -2.42 46.04
N ASP A 269 -30.11 -1.24 45.44
CA ASP A 269 -31.15 -0.21 45.43
C ASP A 269 -32.45 -0.70 44.80
N ALA A 270 -32.39 -1.46 43.70
CA ALA A 270 -33.57 -2.01 43.04
C ALA A 270 -34.20 -3.17 43.83
N TYR A 271 -33.38 -3.97 44.53
CA TYR A 271 -33.89 -4.98 45.44
C TYR A 271 -34.63 -4.36 46.62
N GLU A 272 -34.06 -3.35 47.27
CA GLU A 272 -34.67 -2.66 48.40
C GLU A 272 -35.96 -1.89 48.04
N GLU A 273 -36.01 -1.28 46.86
CA GLU A 273 -37.14 -0.46 46.42
C GLU A 273 -38.32 -1.30 45.88
N TYR A 274 -38.03 -2.38 45.15
CA TYR A 274 -39.07 -3.08 44.37
C TYR A 274 -39.26 -4.55 44.73
N PHE A 275 -38.43 -5.14 45.63
CA PHE A 275 -38.50 -6.56 45.96
C PHE A 275 -38.58 -6.77 47.46
N ASP A 276 -39.78 -6.81 48.00
CA ASP A 276 -40.06 -6.97 49.47
C ASP A 276 -40.47 -8.41 49.85
N GLU A 277 -40.63 -8.66 51.15
CA GLU A 277 -41.05 -9.95 51.70
C GLU A 277 -42.38 -10.44 51.12
N SER A 278 -43.24 -9.55 50.64
CA SER A 278 -44.54 -9.91 50.07
C SER A 278 -44.40 -10.61 48.72
N CYS A 279 -43.29 -10.34 48.00
CA CYS A 279 -42.96 -11.00 46.74
C CYS A 279 -42.73 -12.51 46.91
N TYR A 280 -42.32 -12.94 48.10
CA TYR A 280 -42.14 -14.36 48.42
C TYR A 280 -43.40 -15.04 48.94
N ALA A 281 -44.51 -14.29 49.12
CA ALA A 281 -45.76 -14.85 49.64
C ALA A 281 -46.55 -15.55 48.51
N ASN A 282 -46.98 -16.75 48.81
CA ASN A 282 -48.03 -17.54 48.16
C ASN A 282 -47.68 -18.52 47.03
N ASN A 283 -46.93 -18.23 45.99
CA ASN A 283 -46.53 -19.26 45.06
C ASN A 283 -45.27 -18.84 44.25
N ASP A 284 -44.68 -19.76 43.53
CA ASP A 284 -43.44 -19.54 42.77
C ASP A 284 -43.63 -18.59 41.57
N ASP A 285 -44.85 -18.57 40.99
CA ASP A 285 -45.18 -17.65 39.88
C ASP A 285 -45.10 -16.19 40.31
N ASN A 286 -45.49 -15.84 41.56
CA ASN A 286 -45.41 -14.48 42.11
C ASN A 286 -43.96 -14.02 42.27
N ILE A 287 -43.05 -14.92 42.63
CA ILE A 287 -41.63 -14.63 42.75
C ILE A 287 -41.04 -14.31 41.35
N ILE A 288 -41.38 -15.16 40.37
CA ILE A 288 -40.94 -14.99 39.00
C ILE A 288 -41.44 -13.67 38.40
N GLU A 289 -42.74 -13.36 38.59
CA GLU A 289 -43.34 -12.11 38.09
C GLU A 289 -42.71 -10.86 38.76
N ALA A 290 -42.50 -10.90 40.08
CA ALA A 290 -41.84 -9.82 40.80
C ALA A 290 -40.39 -9.64 40.31
N TYR A 291 -39.61 -10.72 40.22
CA TYR A 291 -38.23 -10.71 39.74
C TYR A 291 -38.14 -10.19 38.30
N GLN A 292 -39.01 -10.68 37.40
CA GLN A 292 -39.09 -10.19 36.03
C GLN A 292 -39.39 -8.69 35.96
N SER A 293 -40.29 -8.21 36.84
CA SER A 293 -40.63 -6.78 36.85
C SER A 293 -39.45 -5.91 37.24
N VAL A 294 -38.66 -6.32 38.25
CA VAL A 294 -37.44 -5.61 38.64
C VAL A 294 -36.39 -5.67 37.56
N LEU A 295 -36.15 -6.84 37.00
CA LEU A 295 -35.18 -6.97 35.90
C LEU A 295 -35.56 -6.12 34.68
N ASN A 296 -36.84 -5.95 34.35
CA ASN A 296 -37.27 -5.07 33.29
C ASN A 296 -36.95 -3.60 33.60
N ILE A 297 -37.09 -3.17 34.86
CA ILE A 297 -36.68 -1.81 35.27
C ILE A 297 -35.16 -1.63 35.12
N GLN A 298 -34.37 -2.61 35.60
CA GLN A 298 -32.92 -2.58 35.44
C GLN A 298 -32.51 -2.60 33.99
N ALA A 299 -33.15 -3.41 33.13
CA ALA A 299 -32.88 -3.46 31.68
C ALA A 299 -33.18 -2.11 31.00
N ASP A 300 -34.26 -1.43 31.37
CA ASP A 300 -34.59 -0.09 30.90
C ASP A 300 -33.55 0.95 31.36
N GLY A 301 -33.11 0.87 32.62
CA GLY A 301 -32.02 1.69 33.17
C GLY A 301 -30.71 1.48 32.42
N TRP A 302 -30.23 0.23 32.36
CA TRP A 302 -29.01 -0.11 31.68
C TRP A 302 -29.03 0.34 30.19
N SER A 303 -30.13 0.07 29.49
CA SER A 303 -30.24 0.43 28.07
C SER A 303 -30.22 1.94 27.84
N SER A 304 -30.81 2.71 28.74
CA SER A 304 -30.80 4.18 28.71
C SER A 304 -29.39 4.72 28.96
N ASN A 305 -28.68 4.19 29.95
CA ASN A 305 -27.33 4.59 30.32
C ASN A 305 -26.33 4.21 29.23
N MET A 306 -26.43 3.01 28.68
CA MET A 306 -25.61 2.58 27.53
C MET A 306 -25.78 3.49 26.32
N LEU A 307 -27.02 3.86 25.99
CA LEU A 307 -27.31 4.78 24.89
C LEU A 307 -26.73 6.18 25.16
N LEU A 308 -26.87 6.68 26.38
CA LEU A 308 -26.30 7.96 26.81
C LEU A 308 -24.77 7.94 26.76
N TYR A 309 -24.16 6.87 27.26
CA TYR A 309 -22.71 6.67 27.20
C TYR A 309 -22.17 6.74 25.77
N ILE A 310 -22.68 5.89 24.86
CA ILE A 310 -22.20 5.85 23.48
C ILE A 310 -22.39 7.21 22.79
N LYS A 311 -23.50 7.89 23.05
CA LYS A 311 -23.72 9.25 22.53
C LYS A 311 -22.78 10.27 23.13
N SER A 312 -22.51 10.17 24.44
CA SER A 312 -21.55 11.06 25.08
C SER A 312 -20.17 10.98 24.48
N CYS A 313 -19.76 9.78 24.05
CA CYS A 313 -18.47 9.56 23.40
C CYS A 313 -18.26 10.41 22.12
N ILE A 314 -19.34 10.72 21.38
CA ILE A 314 -19.24 11.56 20.19
C ILE A 314 -19.62 13.03 20.42
N THR A 315 -20.39 13.33 21.45
CA THR A 315 -20.81 14.71 21.76
C THR A 315 -19.85 15.45 22.69
N GLN A 316 -19.13 14.73 23.54
CA GLN A 316 -18.17 15.31 24.49
C GLN A 316 -16.75 15.39 23.93
N ILE A 317 -16.40 14.57 22.92
CA ILE A 317 -15.12 14.72 22.23
C ILE A 317 -15.16 16.00 21.40
N ASN A 318 -14.29 16.92 21.77
CA ASN A 318 -14.06 18.14 21.05
C ASN A 318 -12.85 18.01 20.14
N LEU A 319 -13.05 18.17 18.84
CA LEU A 319 -11.99 18.28 17.87
C LEU A 319 -11.36 19.67 17.95
N SER A 320 -10.07 19.71 18.19
CA SER A 320 -9.31 20.95 18.05
C SER A 320 -9.24 21.33 16.56
N GLN A 321 -9.93 22.38 16.16
CA GLN A 321 -9.99 22.84 14.79
C GLN A 321 -9.15 24.10 14.61
N ILE A 322 -8.29 24.10 13.62
CA ILE A 322 -7.61 25.32 13.14
C ILE A 322 -8.35 25.73 11.88
N SER A 323 -9.08 26.84 11.96
CA SER A 323 -9.81 27.37 10.81
C SER A 323 -9.08 28.56 10.22
N LEU A 324 -8.84 28.53 8.90
CA LEU A 324 -8.20 29.57 8.12
C LEU A 324 -9.25 30.28 7.27
N ASP A 325 -9.16 31.59 7.22
CA ASP A 325 -10.05 32.39 6.37
C ASP A 325 -9.56 32.39 4.92
N ASP A 326 -10.48 32.71 4.00
CA ASP A 326 -10.23 32.82 2.56
C ASP A 326 -9.02 33.71 2.20
N SER A 327 -8.80 34.80 2.94
CA SER A 327 -7.63 35.69 2.76
C SER A 327 -6.29 35.02 3.09
N GLN A 328 -6.29 33.86 3.72
CA GLN A 328 -5.09 33.13 4.17
C GLN A 328 -4.77 31.90 3.30
N LYS A 329 -5.37 31.79 2.11
CA LYS A 329 -5.16 30.63 1.20
C LYS A 329 -3.70 30.28 0.93
N ALA A 330 -2.87 31.27 0.61
CA ALA A 330 -1.45 31.05 0.38
C ALA A 330 -0.73 30.51 1.64
N ARG A 331 -1.15 31.01 2.80
CA ARG A 331 -0.61 30.57 4.09
C ARG A 331 -1.15 29.21 4.53
N ALA A 332 -2.33 28.82 4.04
CA ALA A 332 -2.93 27.53 4.34
C ALA A 332 -2.03 26.37 3.90
N ILE A 333 -1.38 26.50 2.75
CA ILE A 333 -0.44 25.51 2.22
C ILE A 333 0.81 25.44 3.13
N ASP A 334 1.37 26.57 3.53
CA ASP A 334 2.55 26.59 4.42
C ASP A 334 2.22 26.02 5.81
N ILE A 335 1.03 26.30 6.33
CA ILE A 335 0.57 25.75 7.61
C ILE A 335 0.34 24.24 7.50
N TYR A 336 -0.27 23.81 6.42
CA TYR A 336 -0.46 22.40 6.11
C TYR A 336 0.88 21.64 6.06
N GLU A 337 1.89 22.21 5.38
CA GLU A 337 3.25 21.67 5.37
C GLU A 337 3.86 21.57 6.77
N ASN A 338 3.71 22.62 7.59
CA ASN A 338 4.29 22.67 8.92
C ASN A 338 3.63 21.73 9.92
N LEU A 339 2.31 21.59 9.90
CA LEU A 339 1.57 20.68 10.79
C LEU A 339 1.90 19.21 10.49
N ASN A 340 2.13 18.87 9.24
CA ASN A 340 2.47 17.51 8.84
C ASN A 340 3.95 17.13 9.08
N ARG A 341 4.81 18.05 9.51
CA ARG A 341 6.21 17.74 9.86
C ARG A 341 6.36 16.86 11.10
N GLY A 342 5.37 16.82 11.99
CA GLY A 342 5.36 16.01 13.22
C GLY A 342 4.59 14.68 13.13
N GLY A 343 3.92 14.43 12.02
CA GLY A 343 3.15 13.21 11.75
C GLY A 343 3.75 12.33 10.66
N VAL A 344 2.94 11.50 10.00
CA VAL A 344 3.33 10.83 8.76
C VAL A 344 3.69 11.93 7.76
N SER A 345 4.99 12.08 7.47
CA SER A 345 5.48 13.13 6.57
C SER A 345 4.73 13.05 5.25
N LEU A 346 4.10 14.15 4.86
CA LEU A 346 3.56 14.25 3.51
C LEU A 346 4.69 14.04 2.52
N ASP A 347 4.40 13.27 1.50
CA ASP A 347 5.29 13.13 0.38
C ASP A 347 5.40 14.50 -0.34
N ILE A 348 6.57 14.78 -0.88
CA ILE A 348 6.82 16.00 -1.69
C ILE A 348 5.79 16.10 -2.81
N TYR A 349 5.37 14.97 -3.34
CA TYR A 349 4.36 14.88 -4.37
C TYR A 349 3.02 15.47 -3.92
N ASP A 350 2.53 15.08 -2.73
CA ASP A 350 1.27 15.60 -2.17
C ASP A 350 1.28 17.13 -2.03
N LEU A 351 2.43 17.67 -1.60
CA LEU A 351 2.61 19.11 -1.42
C LEU A 351 2.60 19.88 -2.76
N LEU A 352 3.27 19.33 -3.78
CA LEU A 352 3.27 19.93 -5.10
C LEU A 352 1.88 19.85 -5.75
N MET A 353 1.15 18.76 -5.51
CA MET A 353 -0.23 18.63 -5.98
C MET A 353 -1.16 19.68 -5.38
N ALA A 354 -0.99 20.00 -4.11
CA ALA A 354 -1.72 21.09 -3.47
C ALA A 354 -1.55 22.43 -4.21
N ARG A 355 -0.36 22.71 -4.71
CA ARG A 355 -0.06 23.94 -5.46
C ARG A 355 -0.64 23.95 -6.88
N VAL A 356 -0.55 22.83 -7.58
CA VAL A 356 -1.02 22.76 -8.99
C VAL A 356 -2.52 22.90 -9.08
N THR A 357 -3.28 22.42 -8.11
CA THR A 357 -4.75 22.46 -8.12
C THR A 357 -5.29 23.88 -8.06
N LEU A 358 -4.48 24.84 -7.62
CA LEU A 358 -4.82 26.27 -7.69
C LEU A 358 -4.84 26.80 -9.13
N ALA A 359 -4.05 26.22 -10.03
CA ALA A 359 -3.91 26.65 -11.42
C ALA A 359 -4.74 25.77 -12.39
N ASN A 360 -4.90 24.49 -12.10
CA ASN A 360 -5.58 23.55 -12.98
C ASN A 360 -6.48 22.60 -12.17
N PRO A 361 -7.81 22.59 -12.42
CA PRO A 361 -8.78 21.80 -11.65
C PRO A 361 -8.74 20.29 -11.95
N GLU A 362 -8.05 19.82 -13.01
CA GLU A 362 -7.92 18.41 -13.32
C GLU A 362 -6.97 17.75 -12.30
N PRO A 363 -7.36 16.65 -11.61
CA PRO A 363 -6.49 15.96 -10.67
C PRO A 363 -5.19 15.51 -11.35
N TYR A 364 -4.07 15.84 -10.74
CA TYR A 364 -2.77 15.57 -11.35
C TYR A 364 -2.51 14.07 -11.54
N ASN A 365 -2.99 13.23 -10.64
CA ASN A 365 -2.93 11.77 -10.77
C ASN A 365 -3.68 11.28 -12.03
N GLU A 366 -4.82 11.84 -12.35
CA GLU A 366 -5.56 11.50 -13.57
C GLU A 366 -4.78 11.92 -14.82
N ARG A 367 -4.15 13.07 -14.77
CA ARG A 367 -3.27 13.54 -15.85
C ARG A 367 -2.06 12.63 -16.03
N LEU A 368 -1.36 12.26 -14.95
CA LEU A 368 -0.27 11.30 -15.01
C LEU A 368 -0.75 9.98 -15.62
N LYS A 369 -1.88 9.44 -15.15
CA LYS A 369 -2.45 8.20 -15.68
C LYS A 369 -2.77 8.32 -17.17
N LYS A 370 -3.34 9.43 -17.59
CA LYS A 370 -3.62 9.73 -19.00
C LYS A 370 -2.33 9.73 -19.83
N TYR A 371 -1.27 10.39 -19.36
CA TYR A 371 -0.02 10.50 -20.10
C TYR A 371 0.74 9.17 -20.18
N ILE A 372 0.86 8.39 -19.12
CA ILE A 372 1.49 7.06 -19.18
C ILE A 372 0.70 6.07 -20.05
N SER A 373 -0.60 6.30 -20.21
CA SER A 373 -1.50 5.49 -21.04
C SER A 373 -1.65 6.03 -22.47
N SER A 374 -1.07 7.19 -22.78
CA SER A 374 -1.13 7.78 -24.12
C SER A 374 -0.25 6.97 -25.09
N PRO A 375 -0.61 6.94 -26.39
CA PRO A 375 0.25 6.33 -27.39
C PRO A 375 1.63 6.99 -27.41
N ALA A 376 2.68 6.17 -27.32
CA ALA A 376 4.04 6.62 -27.47
C ALA A 376 4.64 6.10 -28.78
N CYS A 377 5.60 6.82 -29.33
CA CYS A 377 6.38 6.39 -30.50
C CYS A 377 7.66 5.74 -29.99
N TYR A 378 7.84 4.45 -30.31
CA TYR A 378 9.07 3.73 -29.99
C TYR A 378 9.87 3.41 -31.26
N ILE A 379 11.19 3.46 -31.12
CA ILE A 379 12.10 3.29 -32.22
C ILE A 379 12.53 1.83 -32.30
N ASN A 380 12.01 1.11 -33.30
CA ASN A 380 12.22 -0.33 -33.46
C ASN A 380 13.69 -0.70 -33.68
N GLU A 381 14.47 0.21 -34.24
CA GLU A 381 15.88 0.06 -34.51
C GLU A 381 16.70 -0.07 -33.23
N LEU A 382 16.29 0.60 -32.17
CA LEU A 382 16.94 0.59 -30.86
C LEU A 382 16.73 -0.72 -30.07
N VAL A 383 15.81 -1.59 -30.52
CA VAL A 383 15.52 -2.87 -29.87
C VAL A 383 16.58 -3.89 -30.29
N PRO A 384 17.31 -4.52 -29.35
CA PRO A 384 18.32 -5.55 -29.65
C PRO A 384 17.77 -6.72 -30.47
N ALA A 385 18.60 -7.26 -31.37
CA ALA A 385 18.19 -8.32 -32.28
C ALA A 385 17.63 -9.57 -31.55
N GLY A 386 18.23 -9.95 -30.42
CA GLY A 386 17.85 -11.12 -29.65
C GLY A 386 16.41 -11.10 -29.13
N ILE A 387 15.87 -9.93 -28.84
CA ILE A 387 14.51 -9.78 -28.29
C ILE A 387 13.51 -9.14 -29.28
N LYS A 388 14.00 -8.72 -30.44
CA LYS A 388 13.22 -7.96 -31.44
C LYS A 388 12.03 -8.76 -32.00
N ALA A 389 12.14 -10.07 -32.09
CA ALA A 389 11.08 -10.93 -32.59
C ALA A 389 9.85 -10.93 -31.63
N ASP A 390 10.07 -10.95 -30.32
CA ASP A 390 8.99 -10.90 -29.34
C ASP A 390 8.40 -9.49 -29.23
N TYR A 391 9.25 -8.46 -29.28
CA TYR A 391 8.80 -7.07 -29.31
C TYR A 391 7.82 -6.81 -30.47
N LYS A 392 8.12 -7.30 -31.67
CA LYS A 392 7.28 -7.14 -32.86
C LYS A 392 5.89 -7.81 -32.75
N LYS A 393 5.71 -8.77 -31.84
CA LYS A 393 4.42 -9.42 -31.57
C LYS A 393 3.50 -8.59 -30.69
N LEU A 394 4.03 -7.56 -30.01
CA LEU A 394 3.25 -6.73 -29.09
C LEU A 394 2.38 -5.75 -29.89
N SER A 395 1.09 -5.74 -29.58
CA SER A 395 0.17 -4.71 -30.08
C SER A 395 -0.09 -3.66 -28.98
N GLY A 396 0.01 -2.38 -29.35
CA GLY A 396 -0.28 -1.29 -28.42
C GLY A 396 0.68 -1.21 -27.23
N TYR A 397 1.94 -1.61 -27.42
CA TYR A 397 2.97 -1.56 -26.39
C TYR A 397 3.15 -0.14 -25.85
N LYS A 398 3.28 -0.03 -24.53
CA LYS A 398 3.58 1.20 -23.79
C LYS A 398 4.52 0.86 -22.65
N ALA A 399 5.71 1.44 -22.67
CA ALA A 399 6.80 1.06 -21.76
C ALA A 399 6.42 1.29 -20.29
N SER A 400 5.87 2.43 -19.95
CA SER A 400 5.45 2.73 -18.57
C SER A 400 4.35 1.80 -18.06
N VAL A 401 3.41 1.40 -18.93
CA VAL A 401 2.36 0.44 -18.60
C VAL A 401 2.94 -0.96 -18.44
N SER A 402 3.79 -1.37 -19.40
CA SER A 402 4.48 -2.67 -19.37
C SER A 402 5.35 -2.83 -18.12
N MET A 403 6.02 -1.78 -17.68
CA MET A 403 6.83 -1.77 -16.45
C MET A 403 6.01 -1.59 -15.17
N ALA A 404 4.69 -1.58 -15.23
CA ALA A 404 3.81 -1.40 -14.09
C ALA A 404 4.10 -0.12 -13.28
N CYS A 405 4.29 1.00 -13.99
CA CYS A 405 4.45 2.32 -13.38
C CYS A 405 3.17 2.84 -12.68
N TYR A 406 2.05 2.18 -12.90
CA TYR A 406 0.80 2.38 -12.19
C TYR A 406 0.22 1.03 -11.73
N ASP A 407 -0.24 0.96 -10.49
CA ASP A 407 -0.88 -0.24 -9.93
C ASP A 407 -2.40 -0.12 -10.09
N ASP A 408 -2.96 -0.80 -11.09
CA ASP A 408 -4.40 -0.79 -11.35
C ASP A 408 -5.24 -1.39 -10.22
N ASN A 409 -4.69 -2.34 -9.47
CA ASN A 409 -5.39 -2.97 -8.35
C ASN A 409 -5.54 -2.01 -7.16
N LYS A 410 -4.50 -1.24 -6.89
CA LYS A 410 -4.48 -0.25 -5.81
C LYS A 410 -4.92 1.13 -6.27
N LYS A 411 -5.02 1.35 -7.59
CA LYS A 411 -5.33 2.65 -8.22
C LYS A 411 -4.36 3.76 -7.78
N GLU A 412 -3.08 3.42 -7.66
CA GLU A 412 -2.04 4.33 -7.19
C GLU A 412 -0.73 4.19 -7.99
N PHE A 413 0.07 5.25 -7.98
CA PHE A 413 1.43 5.22 -8.49
C PHE A 413 2.38 4.68 -7.44
N PRO A 414 3.30 3.75 -7.79
CA PRO A 414 4.37 3.35 -6.87
C PRO A 414 5.22 4.56 -6.45
N LYS A 415 5.62 4.59 -5.19
CA LYS A 415 6.43 5.70 -4.64
C LYS A 415 7.68 5.98 -5.48
N ASN A 416 8.40 4.93 -5.87
CA ASN A 416 9.61 5.06 -6.70
C ASN A 416 9.35 5.75 -8.05
N TYR A 417 8.16 5.54 -8.62
CA TYR A 417 7.75 6.25 -9.85
C TYR A 417 7.53 7.74 -9.57
N LEU A 418 6.80 8.08 -8.51
CA LEU A 418 6.53 9.48 -8.15
C LEU A 418 7.82 10.22 -7.79
N ASP A 419 8.73 9.60 -7.05
CA ASP A 419 10.05 10.18 -6.74
C ASP A 419 10.87 10.44 -8.01
N SER A 420 10.88 9.49 -8.94
CA SER A 420 11.55 9.64 -10.24
C SER A 420 10.90 10.74 -11.08
N PHE A 421 9.57 10.77 -11.12
CA PHE A 421 8.81 11.82 -11.81
C PHE A 421 9.15 13.22 -11.30
N LEU A 422 9.18 13.42 -9.98
CA LEU A 422 9.54 14.70 -9.38
C LEU A 422 10.99 15.11 -9.65
N ASN A 423 11.91 14.15 -9.73
CA ASN A 423 13.30 14.40 -10.10
C ASN A 423 13.42 14.85 -11.56
N VAL A 424 12.75 14.14 -12.48
CA VAL A 424 12.71 14.49 -13.91
C VAL A 424 12.05 15.85 -14.12
N LEU A 425 10.91 16.07 -13.47
CA LEU A 425 10.19 17.34 -13.53
C LEU A 425 11.07 18.53 -13.07
N SER A 426 11.85 18.33 -12.00
CA SER A 426 12.79 19.34 -11.50
C SER A 426 13.90 19.60 -12.51
N LEU A 427 14.54 18.56 -13.04
CA LEU A 427 15.60 18.67 -14.02
C LEU A 427 15.12 19.40 -15.28
N ILE A 428 14.01 18.98 -15.88
CA ILE A 428 13.44 19.62 -17.09
C ILE A 428 13.03 21.07 -16.82
N SER A 429 12.47 21.36 -15.65
CA SER A 429 11.99 22.71 -15.32
C SER A 429 13.12 23.72 -15.15
N TYR A 430 14.22 23.31 -14.55
CA TYR A 430 15.38 24.19 -14.33
C TYR A 430 16.44 24.13 -15.45
N ARG A 431 16.48 23.04 -16.18
CA ARG A 431 17.41 22.76 -17.27
C ARG A 431 16.66 22.13 -18.43
N PRO A 432 15.93 22.92 -19.24
CA PRO A 432 15.08 22.37 -20.33
C PRO A 432 15.87 21.84 -21.50
N LYS A 433 17.19 22.06 -21.56
CA LYS A 433 18.12 21.54 -22.58
C LYS A 433 19.36 21.00 -21.92
N LEU A 434 20.00 20.04 -22.56
CA LEU A 434 21.33 19.57 -22.17
C LEU A 434 22.35 20.66 -22.47
N THR A 435 23.18 21.01 -21.48
CA THR A 435 24.21 22.04 -21.59
C THR A 435 25.44 21.63 -20.80
N HIS A 436 26.60 22.24 -21.12
CA HIS A 436 27.86 22.07 -20.36
C HIS A 436 27.84 22.77 -18.99
N GLU A 437 26.76 23.46 -18.64
CA GLU A 437 26.64 24.02 -17.31
C GLU A 437 26.53 22.91 -16.27
N GLU A 438 27.28 23.02 -15.18
CA GLU A 438 27.32 22.01 -14.14
C GLU A 438 25.95 21.78 -13.50
N TYR A 439 25.57 20.52 -13.40
CA TYR A 439 24.39 20.05 -12.68
C TYR A 439 24.77 19.83 -11.22
N HIS A 440 24.03 20.47 -10.32
CA HIS A 440 24.27 20.35 -8.89
C HIS A 440 23.20 19.49 -8.21
N LEU A 441 23.58 18.81 -7.12
CA LEU A 441 22.69 17.97 -6.34
C LEU A 441 21.41 18.73 -5.86
N ASP A 442 21.49 20.05 -5.75
CA ASP A 442 20.36 20.88 -5.35
C ASP A 442 19.13 20.72 -6.25
N LEU A 443 19.31 20.40 -7.54
CA LEU A 443 18.21 20.15 -8.47
C LEU A 443 17.32 18.97 -8.05
N LEU A 444 17.86 18.03 -7.29
CA LEU A 444 17.13 16.85 -6.78
C LEU A 444 16.66 17.03 -5.34
N LYS A 445 17.06 18.11 -4.65
CA LYS A 445 16.66 18.36 -3.26
C LYS A 445 15.21 18.80 -3.15
N ARG A 446 14.61 18.47 -2.00
CA ARG A 446 13.22 18.80 -1.65
C ARG A 446 12.90 20.29 -1.86
N ASN A 447 13.74 21.16 -1.34
CA ASN A 447 13.48 22.62 -1.38
C ASN A 447 13.42 23.15 -2.82
N LYS A 448 14.25 22.62 -3.72
CA LYS A 448 14.27 23.02 -5.11
C LYS A 448 13.00 22.59 -5.83
N LYS A 449 12.54 21.36 -5.58
CA LYS A 449 11.25 20.84 -6.11
C LYS A 449 10.08 21.68 -5.59
N LEU A 450 10.04 21.99 -4.30
CA LEU A 450 9.01 22.82 -3.70
C LEU A 450 9.00 24.27 -4.20
N SER A 451 10.09 24.78 -4.76
CA SER A 451 10.13 26.11 -5.37
C SER A 451 9.63 26.16 -6.83
N LEU A 452 9.23 25.03 -7.42
CA LEU A 452 8.61 25.01 -8.74
C LEU A 452 7.26 25.73 -8.71
N THR A 453 7.04 26.60 -9.69
CA THR A 453 5.76 27.32 -9.81
C THR A 453 4.67 26.40 -10.38
N PRO A 454 3.38 26.66 -10.11
CA PRO A 454 2.29 25.91 -10.71
C PRO A 454 2.36 25.82 -12.23
N ASP A 455 2.76 26.91 -12.91
CA ASP A 455 2.90 26.96 -14.38
C ASP A 455 4.00 26.02 -14.88
N LEU A 456 5.15 25.94 -14.19
CA LEU A 456 6.23 25.00 -14.54
C LEU A 456 5.81 23.55 -14.31
N LEU A 457 5.08 23.29 -13.23
CA LEU A 457 4.54 21.96 -12.92
C LEU A 457 3.54 21.53 -14.00
N ASP A 458 2.66 22.43 -14.41
CA ASP A 458 1.67 22.15 -15.44
C ASP A 458 2.31 21.92 -16.80
N LYS A 459 3.15 22.84 -17.24
CA LYS A 459 3.87 22.80 -18.52
C LYS A 459 4.73 21.56 -18.70
N ASN A 460 5.45 21.14 -17.66
CA ASN A 460 6.44 20.07 -17.74
C ASN A 460 5.90 18.70 -17.28
N CYS A 461 4.62 18.59 -16.92
CA CYS A 461 4.00 17.33 -16.52
C CYS A 461 4.07 16.26 -17.64
N GLU A 462 3.51 16.56 -18.80
CA GLU A 462 3.50 15.65 -19.95
C GLU A 462 4.93 15.35 -20.47
N PRO A 463 5.83 16.35 -20.68
CA PRO A 463 7.21 16.09 -21.04
C PRO A 463 7.93 15.14 -20.07
N SER A 464 7.72 15.30 -18.77
CA SER A 464 8.33 14.43 -17.76
C SER A 464 7.80 12.99 -17.84
N CYS A 465 6.50 12.79 -18.04
CA CYS A 465 5.92 11.47 -18.25
C CYS A 465 6.48 10.79 -19.51
N LYS A 466 6.59 11.53 -20.62
CA LYS A 466 7.19 11.03 -21.87
C LYS A 466 8.66 10.67 -21.69
N ALA A 467 9.40 11.46 -20.96
CA ALA A 467 10.81 11.21 -20.66
C ALA A 467 10.98 9.91 -19.86
N ILE A 468 10.14 9.70 -18.84
CA ILE A 468 10.16 8.44 -18.06
C ILE A 468 9.72 7.25 -18.92
N ASP A 469 8.73 7.42 -19.79
CA ASP A 469 8.31 6.36 -20.71
C ASP A 469 9.44 5.91 -21.63
N ARG A 470 10.22 6.86 -22.17
CA ARG A 470 11.45 6.59 -22.95
C ARG A 470 12.52 5.89 -22.11
N ALA A 471 12.71 6.28 -20.86
CA ALA A 471 13.61 5.59 -19.93
C ALA A 471 13.11 4.16 -19.63
N CYS A 472 11.83 3.95 -19.44
CA CYS A 472 11.24 2.62 -19.30
C CYS A 472 11.50 1.75 -20.53
N PHE A 473 11.33 2.31 -21.73
CA PHE A 473 11.68 1.63 -22.98
C PHE A 473 13.16 1.22 -23.02
N PHE A 474 14.05 2.13 -22.66
CA PHE A 474 15.47 1.86 -22.55
C PHE A 474 15.77 0.72 -21.55
N PHE A 475 15.25 0.82 -20.32
CA PHE A 475 15.50 -0.18 -19.29
C PHE A 475 14.93 -1.56 -19.65
N GLN A 476 13.79 -1.64 -20.32
CA GLN A 476 13.26 -2.91 -20.80
C GLN A 476 14.13 -3.47 -21.93
N THR A 477 14.39 -2.69 -22.96
CA THR A 477 15.06 -3.17 -24.18
C THR A 477 16.53 -3.45 -23.98
N ARG A 478 17.24 -2.58 -23.25
CA ARG A 478 18.70 -2.63 -23.12
C ARG A 478 19.19 -3.25 -21.82
N CYS A 479 18.37 -3.17 -20.75
CA CYS A 479 18.80 -3.63 -19.42
C CYS A 479 18.01 -4.85 -18.92
N GLY A 480 17.08 -5.39 -19.68
CA GLY A 480 16.34 -6.61 -19.33
C GLY A 480 15.42 -6.49 -18.11
N LEU A 481 14.97 -5.28 -17.78
CA LEU A 481 14.06 -5.05 -16.64
C LEU A 481 12.62 -5.29 -17.05
N ARG A 482 11.89 -6.07 -16.26
CA ARG A 482 10.47 -6.41 -16.49
C ARG A 482 9.51 -5.42 -15.84
N LYS A 483 9.88 -4.92 -14.66
CA LYS A 483 9.02 -4.03 -13.84
C LYS A 483 9.84 -2.89 -13.25
N PHE A 484 9.21 -1.73 -13.10
CA PHE A 484 9.84 -0.53 -12.54
C PHE A 484 10.45 -0.76 -11.15
N LYS A 485 9.82 -1.60 -10.34
CA LYS A 485 10.33 -1.98 -9.00
C LYS A 485 11.62 -2.81 -9.01
N GLU A 486 12.01 -3.35 -10.16
CA GLU A 486 13.24 -4.14 -10.32
C GLU A 486 14.48 -3.26 -10.55
N ILE A 487 14.30 -1.95 -10.67
CA ILE A 487 15.41 -1.00 -10.83
C ILE A 487 16.09 -0.84 -9.47
N ASN A 488 17.28 -1.41 -9.32
CA ASN A 488 18.02 -1.43 -8.06
C ASN A 488 18.48 -0.03 -7.61
N PHE A 489 18.95 0.77 -8.56
CA PHE A 489 19.40 2.14 -8.32
C PHE A 489 18.43 3.13 -8.96
N ILE A 490 17.37 3.43 -8.23
CA ILE A 490 16.22 4.21 -8.73
C ILE A 490 16.62 5.59 -9.27
N LEU A 491 17.71 6.18 -8.77
CA LEU A 491 18.22 7.46 -9.25
C LEU A 491 18.79 7.42 -10.67
N MET A 492 19.04 6.23 -11.24
CA MET A 492 19.36 6.12 -12.66
C MET A 492 18.19 6.52 -13.57
N VAL A 493 16.95 6.30 -13.12
CA VAL A 493 15.76 6.64 -13.91
C VAL A 493 15.69 8.12 -14.28
N PRO A 494 15.76 9.06 -13.32
CA PRO A 494 15.69 10.47 -13.68
C PRO A 494 16.85 10.94 -14.56
N ILE A 495 18.03 10.32 -14.46
CA ILE A 495 19.16 10.66 -15.32
C ILE A 495 18.90 10.21 -16.76
N VAL A 496 18.55 8.95 -16.96
CA VAL A 496 18.22 8.41 -18.28
C VAL A 496 17.03 9.14 -18.89
N ALA A 497 15.98 9.36 -18.10
CA ALA A 497 14.78 10.09 -18.54
C ALA A 497 15.10 11.53 -18.96
N TYR A 498 15.91 12.23 -18.19
CA TYR A 498 16.31 13.59 -18.48
C TYR A 498 17.14 13.68 -19.78
N ILE A 499 18.06 12.75 -20.00
CA ILE A 499 18.84 12.67 -21.23
C ILE A 499 17.92 12.36 -22.43
N LEU A 500 17.05 11.36 -22.30
CA LEU A 500 16.14 10.93 -23.37
C LEU A 500 14.94 11.88 -23.55
N HIS A 501 14.77 12.89 -22.69
CA HIS A 501 13.82 13.98 -22.91
C HIS A 501 14.18 14.77 -24.18
N ASP A 502 15.46 14.93 -24.48
CA ASP A 502 15.95 15.55 -25.72
C ASP A 502 15.66 14.61 -26.91
N ASP A 503 14.85 15.10 -27.86
CA ASP A 503 14.45 14.30 -29.04
C ASP A 503 15.66 13.92 -29.93
N GLU A 504 16.69 14.72 -29.96
CA GLU A 504 17.90 14.38 -30.70
C GLU A 504 18.67 13.20 -30.07
N CYS A 505 18.59 13.07 -28.73
CA CYS A 505 19.17 11.94 -28.01
C CYS A 505 18.33 10.67 -28.13
N TYR A 506 17.02 10.79 -28.35
CA TYR A 506 16.13 9.64 -28.45
C TYR A 506 15.91 9.16 -29.88
N SER A 507 15.52 10.04 -30.79
CA SER A 507 15.12 9.70 -32.16
C SER A 507 15.97 10.39 -33.24
N GLY A 508 16.95 11.16 -32.84
CA GLY A 508 17.86 11.83 -33.76
C GLY A 508 18.91 10.89 -34.36
N LYS A 509 19.77 11.44 -35.21
CA LYS A 509 20.85 10.74 -35.90
C LYS A 509 21.74 9.92 -34.97
N HIS A 510 21.95 10.40 -33.75
CA HIS A 510 22.83 9.80 -32.74
C HIS A 510 22.08 9.04 -31.65
N GLY A 511 20.77 8.72 -31.83
CA GLY A 511 19.96 8.02 -30.83
C GLY A 511 20.55 6.66 -30.45
N GLU A 512 21.11 5.91 -31.41
CA GLU A 512 21.75 4.62 -31.13
C GLU A 512 23.04 4.79 -30.31
N ASP A 513 23.88 5.78 -30.64
CA ASP A 513 25.11 6.10 -29.92
C ASP A 513 24.81 6.48 -28.45
N VAL A 514 23.76 7.28 -28.24
CA VAL A 514 23.33 7.65 -26.90
C VAL A 514 22.83 6.43 -26.13
N PHE A 515 22.02 5.55 -26.74
CA PHE A 515 21.58 4.31 -26.12
C PHE A 515 22.74 3.39 -25.77
N ASN A 516 23.74 3.26 -26.66
CA ASN A 516 24.91 2.46 -26.41
C ASN A 516 25.76 3.01 -25.26
N LEU A 517 25.95 4.33 -25.18
CA LEU A 517 26.62 4.96 -24.05
C LEU A 517 25.87 4.72 -22.70
N LEU A 518 24.56 4.89 -22.70
CA LEU A 518 23.75 4.68 -21.52
C LEU A 518 23.71 3.21 -21.09
N GLU A 519 23.66 2.27 -22.02
CA GLU A 519 23.74 0.82 -21.77
C GLU A 519 25.09 0.43 -21.17
N ALA A 520 26.19 0.88 -21.75
CA ALA A 520 27.53 0.67 -21.22
C ALA A 520 27.67 1.27 -19.82
N TRP A 521 27.19 2.51 -19.60
CA TRP A 521 27.17 3.16 -18.30
C TRP A 521 26.36 2.37 -17.28
N TYR A 522 25.18 1.85 -17.66
CA TYR A 522 24.34 1.05 -16.78
C TYR A 522 25.08 -0.23 -16.34
N TRP A 523 25.55 -1.05 -17.26
CA TRP A 523 26.19 -2.33 -16.95
C TRP A 523 27.50 -2.14 -16.17
N ILE A 524 28.32 -1.15 -16.53
CA ILE A 524 29.55 -0.84 -15.78
C ILE A 524 29.22 -0.50 -14.32
N ASN A 525 28.24 0.37 -14.07
CA ASN A 525 27.94 0.79 -12.71
C ASN A 525 27.27 -0.29 -11.87
N ILE A 526 26.41 -1.11 -12.48
CA ILE A 526 25.80 -2.25 -11.80
C ILE A 526 26.86 -3.28 -11.38
N PHE A 527 27.71 -3.70 -12.31
CA PHE A 527 28.69 -4.75 -12.07
C PHE A 527 29.99 -4.28 -11.40
N ALA A 528 30.23 -2.98 -11.30
CA ALA A 528 31.33 -2.40 -10.52
C ALA A 528 30.89 -1.90 -9.11
N GLY A 529 29.61 -2.06 -8.72
CA GLY A 529 29.10 -1.62 -7.43
C GLY A 529 29.22 -0.11 -7.18
N GLN A 530 29.17 0.70 -8.24
CA GLN A 530 29.48 2.12 -8.15
C GLN A 530 28.54 2.93 -7.24
N PHE A 531 27.29 2.50 -7.11
CA PHE A 531 26.26 3.20 -6.34
C PHE A 531 25.95 2.57 -4.97
N ASP A 532 26.80 1.70 -4.47
CA ASP A 532 26.61 1.09 -3.14
C ASP A 532 26.71 2.11 -2.01
N ARG A 533 27.47 3.19 -2.21
CA ARG A 533 27.62 4.29 -1.25
C ARG A 533 27.53 5.64 -1.95
N ASP A 534 27.09 6.67 -1.22
CA ASP A 534 27.03 8.06 -1.68
C ASP A 534 26.28 8.27 -3.02
N GLN A 535 25.19 7.55 -3.21
CA GLN A 535 24.43 7.48 -4.46
C GLN A 535 24.08 8.87 -5.02
N ASN A 536 23.59 9.77 -4.19
CA ASN A 536 23.16 11.11 -4.62
C ASN A 536 24.30 11.96 -5.22
N ALA A 537 25.47 11.93 -4.61
CA ALA A 537 26.62 12.68 -5.11
C ALA A 537 27.16 12.07 -6.38
N ARG A 538 27.29 10.74 -6.41
CA ARG A 538 27.83 10.01 -7.56
C ARG A 538 26.94 10.12 -8.79
N ILE A 539 25.63 10.07 -8.63
CA ILE A 539 24.69 10.14 -9.75
C ILE A 539 24.72 11.52 -10.45
N ILE A 540 24.91 12.61 -9.68
CA ILE A 540 25.04 13.95 -10.25
C ILE A 540 26.38 14.14 -10.96
N THR A 541 27.46 13.59 -10.39
CA THR A 541 28.76 13.55 -11.09
C THR A 541 28.63 12.81 -12.42
N ASP A 542 27.95 11.66 -12.41
CA ASP A 542 27.72 10.88 -13.64
C ASP A 542 26.83 11.63 -14.64
N LEU A 543 25.81 12.35 -14.18
CA LEU A 543 25.00 13.20 -15.06
C LEU A 543 25.84 14.21 -15.81
N ASN A 544 26.74 14.93 -15.12
CA ASN A 544 27.63 15.90 -15.74
C ASN A 544 28.52 15.23 -16.81
N LEU A 545 29.16 14.12 -16.46
CA LEU A 545 30.04 13.41 -17.36
C LEU A 545 29.31 12.81 -18.58
N LEU A 546 28.08 12.28 -18.36
CA LEU A 546 27.24 11.76 -19.44
C LEU A 546 26.78 12.87 -20.38
N VAL A 547 26.34 14.01 -19.84
CA VAL A 547 25.89 15.14 -20.66
C VAL A 547 27.05 15.65 -21.53
N ASP A 548 28.26 15.79 -20.96
CA ASP A 548 29.42 16.21 -21.73
C ASP A 548 29.73 15.23 -22.90
N CYS A 549 29.72 13.91 -22.61
CA CYS A 549 29.90 12.90 -23.67
C CYS A 549 28.79 12.96 -24.74
N ILE A 550 27.54 13.18 -24.33
CA ILE A 550 26.40 13.25 -25.26
C ILE A 550 26.47 14.50 -26.12
N LEU A 551 26.87 15.63 -25.58
CA LEU A 551 27.04 16.86 -26.32
C LEU A 551 28.21 16.73 -27.34
N ASP A 552 29.31 16.04 -26.98
CA ASP A 552 30.36 15.70 -27.93
C ASP A 552 29.81 14.83 -29.08
N ILE A 553 29.06 13.78 -28.77
CA ILE A 553 28.41 12.90 -29.77
C ILE A 553 27.50 13.71 -30.71
N LYS A 554 26.63 14.57 -30.16
CA LYS A 554 25.72 15.43 -30.95
C LYS A 554 26.49 16.35 -31.93
N HIS A 555 27.68 16.76 -31.55
CA HIS A 555 28.55 17.60 -32.40
C HIS A 555 29.49 16.81 -33.29
N ASN A 556 29.28 15.49 -33.44
CA ASN A 556 30.16 14.55 -34.18
C ASN A 556 31.61 14.56 -33.64
N LYS A 557 31.80 14.79 -32.35
CA LYS A 557 33.10 14.71 -31.69
C LYS A 557 33.19 13.42 -30.89
N LYS A 558 34.42 12.88 -30.80
CA LYS A 558 34.68 11.68 -30.00
C LYS A 558 34.53 12.01 -28.53
N PRO A 559 33.63 11.31 -27.77
CA PRO A 559 33.42 11.57 -26.38
C PRO A 559 34.60 11.18 -25.50
N ASN A 560 34.81 11.92 -24.39
CA ASN A 560 35.84 11.61 -23.40
C ASN A 560 35.38 10.50 -22.45
N LEU A 561 35.68 9.26 -22.73
CA LEU A 561 35.27 8.08 -21.98
C LEU A 561 36.27 7.63 -20.89
N LYS A 562 37.33 8.37 -20.62
CA LYS A 562 38.38 7.95 -19.65
C LYS A 562 37.81 7.55 -18.30
N TRP A 563 36.86 8.30 -17.80
CA TRP A 563 36.20 8.05 -16.50
C TRP A 563 35.41 6.73 -16.51
N LEU A 564 34.71 6.43 -17.57
CA LEU A 564 33.90 5.22 -17.72
C LEU A 564 34.77 3.98 -17.95
N LEU A 565 35.81 4.12 -18.75
CA LEU A 565 36.80 3.07 -18.97
C LEU A 565 37.59 2.73 -17.70
N ALA A 566 37.90 3.72 -16.86
CA ALA A 566 38.50 3.47 -15.53
C ALA A 566 37.59 2.64 -14.62
N ARG A 567 36.29 2.80 -14.72
CA ARG A 567 35.31 1.96 -14.00
C ARG A 567 35.16 0.58 -14.64
N LYS A 568 35.26 0.49 -15.95
CA LYS A 568 35.20 -0.78 -16.71
C LYS A 568 36.18 -1.80 -16.14
N THR A 569 37.40 -1.38 -15.77
CA THR A 569 38.41 -2.27 -15.18
C THR A 569 37.99 -2.92 -13.85
N LYS A 570 36.96 -2.37 -13.20
CA LYS A 570 36.42 -2.86 -11.90
C LYS A 570 35.17 -3.70 -12.07
N VAL A 571 34.69 -3.92 -13.28
CA VAL A 571 33.51 -4.73 -13.56
C VAL A 571 33.75 -6.16 -13.10
N LEU A 572 32.95 -6.64 -12.18
CA LEU A 572 33.05 -7.95 -11.55
C LEU A 572 34.42 -8.22 -10.86
N ASP A 573 35.14 -7.16 -10.49
CA ASP A 573 36.47 -7.25 -9.87
C ASP A 573 36.56 -6.49 -8.53
N MET A 574 35.47 -5.97 -8.00
CA MET A 574 35.46 -5.24 -6.73
C MET A 574 35.29 -6.15 -5.54
N PRO A 575 36.17 -6.06 -4.52
CA PRO A 575 36.05 -6.79 -3.26
C PRO A 575 34.70 -6.51 -2.59
N GLY A 576 34.06 -7.56 -2.10
CA GLY A 576 32.80 -7.48 -1.41
C GLY A 576 31.56 -7.28 -2.28
N TYR A 577 31.73 -7.12 -3.58
CA TYR A 577 30.61 -6.95 -4.50
C TYR A 577 30.56 -7.99 -5.63
N SER A 578 31.65 -8.16 -6.32
CA SER A 578 31.68 -8.91 -7.58
C SER A 578 33.00 -9.63 -7.87
N ASP A 579 33.98 -9.57 -6.98
CA ASP A 579 35.20 -10.32 -7.23
C ASP A 579 34.97 -11.84 -7.18
N GLN A 580 35.80 -12.57 -7.91
CA GLN A 580 35.66 -14.02 -8.05
C GLN A 580 35.73 -14.72 -6.68
N SER A 581 36.64 -14.31 -5.79
CA SER A 581 36.85 -14.94 -4.49
C SER A 581 35.60 -14.77 -3.61
N HIS A 582 34.96 -13.61 -3.66
CA HIS A 582 33.74 -13.32 -2.91
C HIS A 582 32.51 -14.05 -3.49
N ILE A 583 32.32 -14.03 -4.80
CA ILE A 583 31.18 -14.68 -5.47
C ILE A 583 31.24 -16.20 -5.33
N LEU A 584 32.44 -16.78 -5.28
CA LEU A 584 32.66 -18.21 -5.12
C LEU A 584 32.97 -18.60 -3.67
N MET A 585 32.96 -17.66 -2.73
CA MET A 585 33.29 -17.89 -1.32
C MET A 585 34.65 -18.59 -1.14
N GLU A 586 35.65 -18.18 -1.91
CA GLU A 586 36.99 -18.79 -1.86
C GLU A 586 37.81 -18.42 -0.62
N ASN A 587 37.55 -17.23 -0.07
CA ASN A 587 38.22 -16.76 1.15
C ASN A 587 37.39 -17.15 2.37
N ALA A 588 38.04 -17.74 3.35
CA ALA A 588 37.40 -18.12 4.63
C ALA A 588 36.86 -16.91 5.42
N GLU A 589 37.41 -15.73 5.17
CA GLU A 589 36.97 -14.46 5.78
C GLU A 589 35.67 -13.91 5.19
N ASN A 590 35.24 -14.40 4.01
CA ASN A 590 33.98 -14.00 3.42
C ASN A 590 32.82 -14.53 4.27
N GLU A 591 32.02 -13.63 4.80
CA GLU A 591 30.91 -13.98 5.68
C GLU A 591 29.64 -14.36 4.92
N GLU A 592 29.35 -13.67 3.80
CA GLU A 592 28.13 -13.87 3.02
C GLU A 592 28.39 -13.61 1.52
N TYR A 593 27.58 -14.23 0.65
CA TYR A 593 27.55 -13.85 -0.76
C TYR A 593 27.07 -12.39 -0.93
N PRO A 594 27.47 -11.73 -2.03
CA PRO A 594 26.95 -10.41 -2.36
C PRO A 594 25.43 -10.36 -2.36
N LYS A 595 24.86 -9.20 -2.05
CA LYS A 595 23.41 -8.98 -1.99
C LYS A 595 22.73 -9.45 -3.27
N ASN A 596 21.42 -9.73 -3.17
CA ASN A 596 20.54 -10.18 -4.28
C ASN A 596 20.57 -9.29 -5.53
N ILE A 597 21.09 -8.07 -5.43
CA ILE A 597 21.27 -7.15 -6.57
C ILE A 597 22.10 -7.81 -7.69
N LEU A 598 23.20 -8.49 -7.35
CA LEU A 598 24.06 -9.13 -8.34
C LEU A 598 23.37 -10.33 -9.02
N SER A 599 22.64 -11.16 -8.24
CA SER A 599 21.84 -12.25 -8.81
C SER A 599 20.80 -11.74 -9.80
N THR A 600 20.11 -10.66 -9.43
CA THR A 600 19.12 -10.02 -10.30
C THR A 600 19.77 -9.42 -11.54
N ALA A 601 20.89 -8.73 -11.39
CA ALA A 601 21.62 -8.12 -12.50
C ALA A 601 22.11 -9.14 -13.53
N ILE A 602 22.64 -10.28 -13.08
CA ILE A 602 23.06 -11.38 -13.95
C ILE A 602 21.86 -11.93 -14.74
N CYS A 603 20.74 -12.16 -14.06
CA CYS A 603 19.51 -12.63 -14.73
C CYS A 603 18.96 -11.61 -15.74
N GLN A 604 18.98 -10.32 -15.40
CA GLN A 604 18.56 -9.22 -16.27
C GLN A 604 19.48 -9.07 -17.50
N TYR A 605 20.79 -9.23 -17.29
CA TYR A 605 21.77 -9.18 -18.37
C TYR A 605 21.45 -10.22 -19.45
N TYR A 606 21.28 -11.48 -19.07
CA TYR A 606 20.90 -12.51 -20.03
C TYR A 606 19.53 -12.29 -20.64
N LEU A 607 18.55 -11.81 -19.83
CA LEU A 607 17.21 -11.53 -20.33
C LEU A 607 17.18 -10.41 -21.38
N SER A 608 18.10 -9.42 -21.28
CA SER A 608 18.23 -8.35 -22.27
C SER A 608 18.72 -8.86 -23.62
N LYS A 609 19.46 -9.99 -23.65
CA LYS A 609 19.96 -10.62 -24.86
C LYS A 609 18.97 -11.59 -25.49
N GLY A 610 18.03 -12.08 -24.71
CA GLY A 610 17.14 -13.16 -25.07
C GLY A 610 17.85 -14.53 -25.06
N TYR A 611 17.20 -15.52 -24.52
CA TYR A 611 17.70 -16.90 -24.47
C TYR A 611 16.50 -17.87 -24.42
N TYR A 612 16.78 -19.17 -24.39
CA TYR A 612 15.76 -20.18 -24.31
C TYR A 612 15.63 -20.72 -22.88
N ASP A 613 14.39 -21.01 -22.48
CA ASP A 613 14.06 -21.62 -21.18
C ASP A 613 14.79 -22.96 -20.96
N LEU A 614 14.88 -23.40 -19.72
CA LEU A 614 15.56 -24.66 -19.39
C LEU A 614 14.84 -25.89 -19.93
N LEU A 615 13.51 -25.87 -19.97
CA LEU A 615 12.71 -27.02 -20.41
C LEU A 615 11.93 -26.70 -21.67
N LYS A 616 11.64 -27.78 -22.42
CA LYS A 616 10.67 -27.73 -23.51
C LYS A 616 9.24 -27.67 -22.97
N ASP A 617 8.40 -26.93 -23.66
CA ASP A 617 6.96 -26.89 -23.39
C ASP A 617 6.28 -28.25 -23.68
N ASN A 618 4.98 -28.33 -23.43
CA ASN A 618 4.20 -29.56 -23.66
C ASN A 618 4.15 -29.99 -25.14
N ASN A 619 4.47 -29.08 -26.05
CA ASN A 619 4.53 -29.33 -27.51
C ASN A 619 5.94 -29.69 -27.99
N GLY A 620 6.91 -29.77 -27.09
CA GLY A 620 8.30 -30.08 -27.41
C GLY A 620 9.13 -28.90 -27.90
N ASN A 621 8.63 -27.67 -27.82
CA ASN A 621 9.32 -26.46 -28.27
C ASN A 621 10.06 -25.78 -27.13
N MET A 622 11.23 -25.22 -27.42
CA MET A 622 11.93 -24.33 -26.49
C MET A 622 11.27 -22.95 -26.49
N ARG A 623 10.90 -22.46 -25.29
CA ARG A 623 10.32 -21.11 -25.13
C ARG A 623 11.41 -20.06 -25.13
N HIS A 624 11.25 -19.06 -25.97
CA HIS A 624 12.15 -17.91 -25.95
C HIS A 624 11.86 -17.01 -24.75
N MET A 625 12.91 -16.64 -24.03
CA MET A 625 12.89 -15.82 -22.82
C MET A 625 13.34 -14.40 -23.16
N SER A 626 12.46 -13.44 -23.00
CA SER A 626 12.75 -12.01 -23.13
C SER A 626 11.81 -11.19 -22.24
N VAL A 627 12.09 -9.94 -22.05
CA VAL A 627 11.18 -9.02 -21.33
C VAL A 627 9.83 -8.85 -22.03
N PHE A 628 9.76 -9.12 -23.32
CA PHE A 628 8.59 -8.99 -24.17
C PHE A 628 7.87 -10.32 -24.46
N ALA A 629 8.39 -11.42 -23.94
CA ALA A 629 7.73 -12.70 -24.08
C ALA A 629 6.43 -12.73 -23.26
N PRO A 630 5.42 -13.50 -23.70
CA PRO A 630 4.22 -13.73 -22.90
C PRO A 630 4.58 -14.25 -21.50
N ASP A 631 3.88 -13.77 -20.47
CA ASP A 631 4.13 -14.15 -19.07
C ASP A 631 5.53 -13.81 -18.51
N SER A 632 6.29 -12.90 -19.14
CA SER A 632 7.60 -12.47 -18.64
C SER A 632 7.55 -11.92 -17.19
N ASP A 633 6.42 -11.39 -16.78
CA ASP A 633 6.16 -10.90 -15.43
C ASP A 633 6.10 -12.01 -14.36
N LYS A 634 5.92 -13.28 -14.78
CA LYS A 634 5.86 -14.47 -13.93
C LYS A 634 7.15 -15.26 -13.85
N TYR A 635 8.22 -14.82 -14.57
CA TYR A 635 9.50 -15.51 -14.50
C TYR A 635 10.02 -15.60 -13.07
N GLN A 636 10.48 -16.79 -12.70
CA GLN A 636 11.02 -17.10 -11.38
C GLN A 636 12.54 -17.15 -11.41
N MET A 637 13.19 -16.61 -10.38
CA MET A 637 14.62 -16.80 -10.19
C MET A 637 14.86 -18.20 -9.64
N HIS A 638 15.62 -18.98 -10.38
CA HIS A 638 15.83 -20.41 -10.12
C HIS A 638 17.31 -20.71 -9.90
N HIS A 639 17.61 -21.66 -8.99
CA HIS A 639 18.93 -22.22 -8.82
C HIS A 639 19.18 -23.26 -9.91
N VAL A 640 20.08 -22.97 -10.83
CA VAL A 640 20.37 -23.87 -11.97
C VAL A 640 20.93 -25.21 -11.50
N ILE A 641 21.81 -25.22 -10.51
CA ILE A 641 22.12 -26.41 -9.72
C ILE A 641 21.13 -26.38 -8.55
N PRO A 642 20.18 -27.33 -8.51
CA PRO A 642 19.10 -27.28 -7.53
C PRO A 642 19.61 -27.46 -6.10
N LEU A 643 18.99 -26.77 -5.14
CA LEU A 643 19.37 -26.86 -3.71
C LEU A 643 19.29 -28.30 -3.17
N GLY A 644 18.37 -29.12 -3.72
CA GLY A 644 18.24 -30.53 -3.36
C GLY A 644 19.47 -31.38 -3.67
N ALA A 645 20.39 -30.90 -4.52
CA ALA A 645 21.62 -31.63 -4.86
C ALA A 645 22.60 -31.77 -3.67
N ASP A 646 22.45 -30.92 -2.63
CA ASP A 646 23.27 -30.94 -1.40
C ASP A 646 22.44 -31.26 -0.15
N CYS A 647 21.16 -31.61 -0.29
CA CYS A 647 20.35 -32.05 0.82
C CYS A 647 20.63 -33.51 1.18
N THR A 648 20.92 -33.78 2.44
CA THR A 648 20.82 -35.13 2.99
C THR A 648 19.32 -35.50 3.10
N VAL A 649 19.01 -36.81 3.18
CA VAL A 649 17.63 -37.33 3.22
C VAL A 649 16.78 -36.72 4.37
N ALA A 650 17.40 -36.09 5.35
CA ALA A 650 16.79 -35.49 6.54
C ALA A 650 16.79 -33.95 6.52
N GLU A 651 17.43 -33.30 5.56
CA GLU A 651 17.54 -31.84 5.51
C GLU A 651 16.50 -31.19 4.58
N SER A 652 15.93 -30.08 5.05
CA SER A 652 15.06 -29.25 4.22
C SER A 652 15.89 -28.31 3.34
N THR A 653 15.50 -28.16 2.08
CA THR A 653 16.06 -27.15 1.15
C THR A 653 15.95 -25.72 1.70
N ASP A 654 15.04 -25.47 2.65
CA ASP A 654 14.89 -24.18 3.32
C ASP A 654 16.12 -23.82 4.18
N ASN A 655 16.79 -24.80 4.78
CA ASN A 655 18.01 -24.57 5.56
C ASN A 655 19.15 -24.12 4.66
N ILE A 656 19.31 -24.78 3.50
CA ILE A 656 20.29 -24.40 2.50
C ILE A 656 19.98 -23.00 1.95
N ARG A 657 18.73 -22.73 1.64
CA ARG A 657 18.27 -21.41 1.12
C ARG A 657 18.56 -20.26 2.07
N LYS A 658 18.47 -20.51 3.38
CA LYS A 658 18.77 -19.51 4.42
C LYS A 658 20.27 -19.35 4.70
N ASN A 659 21.08 -20.35 4.33
CA ASN A 659 22.53 -20.30 4.53
C ASN A 659 23.19 -19.45 3.44
N LYS A 660 23.42 -18.18 3.73
CA LYS A 660 24.03 -17.21 2.80
C LYS A 660 25.48 -17.52 2.44
N LYS A 661 26.11 -18.51 3.06
CA LYS A 661 27.47 -19.00 2.77
C LYS A 661 27.47 -20.24 1.87
N HIS A 662 26.31 -20.83 1.62
CA HIS A 662 26.25 -22.08 0.83
C HIS A 662 26.53 -21.84 -0.64
N LEU A 663 27.40 -22.65 -1.24
CA LEU A 663 27.85 -22.51 -2.65
C LEU A 663 26.69 -22.38 -3.64
N LEU A 664 25.62 -23.14 -3.45
CA LEU A 664 24.47 -23.12 -4.35
C LEU A 664 23.63 -21.82 -4.29
N ASN A 665 23.84 -20.98 -3.26
CA ASN A 665 23.26 -19.64 -3.17
C ASN A 665 24.12 -18.56 -3.87
N SER A 666 25.20 -18.95 -4.55
CA SER A 666 26.00 -18.04 -5.37
C SER A 666 25.13 -17.34 -6.40
N PRO A 667 25.34 -16.03 -6.64
CA PRO A 667 24.71 -15.30 -7.74
C PRO A 667 24.91 -15.96 -9.11
N LEU A 668 26.02 -16.67 -9.29
CA LEU A 668 26.35 -17.43 -10.50
C LEU A 668 25.49 -18.69 -10.68
N ASN A 669 24.76 -19.13 -9.67
CA ASN A 669 23.82 -20.24 -9.77
C ASN A 669 22.39 -19.81 -10.14
N MET A 670 22.13 -18.51 -10.34
CA MET A 670 20.80 -17.97 -10.57
C MET A 670 20.49 -17.74 -12.03
N LEU A 671 19.25 -18.04 -12.44
CA LEU A 671 18.72 -17.78 -13.78
C LEU A 671 17.20 -17.54 -13.70
N TYR A 672 16.65 -16.68 -14.54
CA TYR A 672 15.19 -16.61 -14.71
C TYR A 672 14.73 -17.80 -15.58
N ILE A 673 13.66 -18.45 -15.15
CA ILE A 673 12.96 -19.50 -15.90
C ILE A 673 11.46 -19.20 -15.89
N THR A 674 10.71 -19.81 -16.80
CA THR A 674 9.25 -19.70 -16.81
C THR A 674 8.64 -20.36 -15.58
N ASP A 675 7.46 -19.92 -15.20
CA ASP A 675 6.66 -20.56 -14.13
C ASP A 675 6.38 -22.05 -14.45
N PHE A 676 6.16 -22.37 -15.74
CA PHE A 676 6.00 -23.74 -16.22
C PHE A 676 7.23 -24.61 -15.92
N SER A 677 8.42 -24.15 -16.27
CA SER A 677 9.66 -24.88 -16.01
C SER A 677 9.92 -25.03 -14.52
N ASN A 678 9.68 -23.96 -13.75
CA ASN A 678 9.85 -24.00 -12.31
C ASN A 678 8.92 -25.02 -11.63
N LEU A 679 7.63 -25.04 -11.98
CA LEU A 679 6.67 -26.01 -11.47
C LEU A 679 7.06 -27.46 -11.84
N LYS A 680 7.48 -27.67 -13.07
CA LYS A 680 7.88 -29.01 -13.56
C LYS A 680 9.11 -29.53 -12.84
N ILE A 681 10.11 -28.66 -12.63
CA ILE A 681 11.34 -28.98 -11.90
C ILE A 681 11.05 -29.22 -10.43
N SER A 682 10.24 -28.40 -9.80
CA SER A 682 9.90 -28.51 -8.37
C SER A 682 9.16 -29.79 -8.03
N ASN A 683 8.40 -30.34 -8.99
CA ASN A 683 7.61 -31.58 -8.82
C ASN A 683 8.37 -32.85 -9.27
N ALA A 684 9.57 -32.69 -9.85
CA ALA A 684 10.35 -33.81 -10.34
C ALA A 684 11.25 -34.40 -9.24
N ALA A 685 11.48 -35.71 -9.30
CA ALA A 685 12.53 -36.31 -8.50
C ALA A 685 13.91 -35.77 -8.90
N LEU A 686 14.79 -35.57 -7.90
CA LEU A 686 16.09 -34.95 -8.13
C LEU A 686 16.90 -35.68 -9.22
N ASP A 687 16.86 -37.02 -9.22
CA ASP A 687 17.55 -37.86 -10.19
C ASP A 687 17.06 -37.65 -11.63
N SER A 688 15.83 -37.18 -11.81
CA SER A 688 15.25 -36.94 -13.14
C SER A 688 15.61 -35.55 -13.70
N TYR A 689 16.05 -34.62 -12.87
CA TYR A 689 16.26 -33.22 -13.22
C TYR A 689 17.24 -33.06 -14.40
N THR A 690 18.40 -33.73 -14.33
CA THR A 690 19.42 -33.68 -15.42
C THR A 690 18.90 -34.20 -16.75
N ASN A 691 18.03 -35.22 -16.72
CA ASN A 691 17.44 -35.80 -17.93
C ASN A 691 16.33 -34.92 -18.52
N MET A 692 15.78 -34.00 -17.73
CA MET A 692 14.74 -33.06 -18.19
C MET A 692 15.33 -31.90 -19.00
N ILE A 693 16.60 -31.54 -18.76
CA ILE A 693 17.27 -30.45 -19.48
C ILE A 693 17.76 -31.00 -20.82
N PRO A 694 17.22 -30.52 -21.96
CA PRO A 694 17.59 -31.06 -23.26
C PRO A 694 19.08 -30.79 -23.58
N ASN A 695 19.74 -31.74 -24.23
CA ASN A 695 21.07 -31.50 -24.82
C ASN A 695 20.98 -30.32 -25.79
N GLY A 696 21.89 -29.35 -25.67
CA GLY A 696 21.84 -28.10 -26.42
C GLY A 696 20.84 -27.10 -25.91
N SER A 697 20.34 -27.27 -24.66
CA SER A 697 19.55 -26.25 -23.99
C SER A 697 20.26 -24.92 -23.93
N GLY A 698 19.49 -23.84 -23.72
CA GLY A 698 20.01 -22.47 -23.61
C GLY A 698 21.04 -22.21 -22.49
N LEU A 699 21.49 -23.24 -21.76
CA LEU A 699 22.49 -23.10 -20.69
C LEU A 699 23.83 -22.54 -21.22
N THR A 700 24.29 -22.95 -22.41
CA THR A 700 25.49 -22.39 -23.01
C THR A 700 25.31 -20.92 -23.37
N ASN A 701 24.10 -20.50 -23.75
CA ASN A 701 23.79 -19.09 -24.06
C ASN A 701 23.76 -18.21 -22.83
N VAL A 702 23.68 -18.81 -21.64
CA VAL A 702 23.71 -18.09 -20.35
C VAL A 702 24.98 -18.39 -19.53
N GLY A 703 26.05 -18.75 -20.25
CA GLY A 703 27.41 -18.82 -19.71
C GLY A 703 27.80 -20.13 -19.04
N PHE A 704 26.98 -21.18 -19.10
CA PHE A 704 27.37 -22.50 -18.62
C PHE A 704 28.16 -23.24 -19.71
N PRO A 705 29.25 -23.99 -19.35
CA PRO A 705 30.17 -24.54 -20.32
C PRO A 705 29.63 -25.75 -21.10
N SER A 706 28.62 -26.43 -20.62
CA SER A 706 28.03 -27.56 -21.31
C SER A 706 26.55 -27.73 -20.98
N SER A 707 25.90 -28.55 -21.79
CA SER A 707 24.49 -28.86 -21.73
C SER A 707 24.07 -29.77 -20.58
N SER A 708 25.00 -30.31 -19.80
CA SER A 708 24.67 -31.25 -18.70
C SER A 708 25.20 -30.77 -17.35
N ILE A 709 24.30 -30.59 -16.42
CA ILE A 709 24.60 -30.35 -15.02
C ILE A 709 24.46 -31.67 -14.28
N SER A 710 25.57 -32.23 -13.79
CA SER A 710 25.53 -33.43 -12.95
C SER A 710 25.10 -33.06 -11.53
N ILE A 711 24.01 -33.65 -11.07
CA ILE A 711 23.52 -33.49 -9.68
C ILE A 711 24.41 -34.22 -8.68
N SER A 712 25.01 -35.32 -9.10
CA SER A 712 25.95 -36.12 -8.29
C SER A 712 27.38 -35.55 -8.30
N ALA A 713 27.59 -34.36 -8.87
CA ALA A 713 28.89 -33.70 -8.89
C ALA A 713 29.35 -33.37 -7.45
N THR A 714 30.64 -33.52 -7.22
CA THR A 714 31.26 -33.12 -5.98
C THR A 714 31.20 -31.60 -5.82
N GLU A 715 31.33 -31.08 -4.60
CA GLU A 715 31.41 -29.65 -4.32
C GLU A 715 32.47 -28.95 -5.18
N LYS A 716 33.62 -29.61 -5.38
CA LYS A 716 34.70 -29.12 -6.23
C LYS A 716 34.27 -28.98 -7.70
N GLU A 717 33.54 -29.93 -8.22
CA GLU A 717 33.03 -29.87 -9.62
C GLU A 717 31.96 -28.81 -9.79
N LYS A 718 31.04 -28.64 -8.81
CA LYS A 718 30.07 -27.57 -8.78
C LYS A 718 30.74 -26.20 -8.77
N LYS A 719 31.77 -26.04 -7.94
CA LYS A 719 32.55 -24.81 -7.83
C LYS A 719 33.28 -24.50 -9.15
N GLU A 720 33.87 -25.49 -9.78
CA GLU A 720 34.53 -25.35 -11.07
C GLU A 720 33.54 -24.94 -12.19
N LEU A 721 32.35 -25.49 -12.18
CA LEU A 721 31.26 -25.10 -13.10
C LEU A 721 30.89 -23.61 -12.94
N LEU A 722 30.75 -23.15 -11.70
CA LEU A 722 30.44 -21.75 -11.42
C LEU A 722 31.60 -20.82 -11.75
N LYS A 723 32.85 -21.25 -11.63
CA LYS A 723 34.04 -20.51 -12.09
C LYS A 723 34.02 -20.32 -13.59
N GLN A 724 33.74 -21.37 -14.34
CA GLN A 724 33.65 -21.29 -15.81
C GLN A 724 32.50 -20.36 -16.23
N ARG A 725 31.37 -20.40 -15.55
CA ARG A 725 30.29 -19.44 -15.78
C ARG A 725 30.71 -18.02 -15.47
N TYR A 726 31.46 -17.80 -14.40
CA TYR A 726 31.99 -16.47 -14.04
C TYR A 726 32.87 -15.92 -15.17
N SER A 727 33.85 -16.70 -15.64
CA SER A 727 34.76 -16.28 -16.73
C SER A 727 33.97 -15.95 -18.00
N SER A 728 33.05 -16.83 -18.39
CA SER A 728 32.18 -16.60 -19.55
C SER A 728 31.33 -15.33 -19.42
N LEU A 729 30.79 -15.06 -18.24
CA LEU A 729 30.01 -13.86 -17.98
C LEU A 729 30.87 -12.58 -18.04
N VAL A 730 32.06 -12.60 -17.44
CA VAL A 730 32.99 -11.46 -17.47
C VAL A 730 33.38 -11.14 -18.90
N ASP A 731 33.80 -12.17 -19.66
CA ASP A 731 34.20 -12.02 -21.06
C ASP A 731 33.08 -11.43 -21.91
N ALA A 732 31.86 -11.94 -21.74
CA ALA A 732 30.68 -11.46 -22.45
C ALA A 732 30.37 -9.99 -22.13
N ILE A 733 30.37 -9.61 -20.87
CA ILE A 733 30.09 -8.23 -20.43
C ILE A 733 31.20 -7.29 -20.89
N GLN A 734 32.48 -7.69 -20.78
CA GLN A 734 33.64 -6.87 -21.20
C GLN A 734 33.66 -6.64 -22.71
N LEU A 735 33.35 -7.68 -23.48
CA LEU A 735 33.24 -7.57 -24.95
C LEU A 735 32.09 -6.63 -25.34
N GLU A 736 30.92 -6.79 -24.72
CA GLU A 736 29.78 -5.95 -25.01
C GLU A 736 30.02 -4.49 -24.66
N ILE A 737 30.56 -4.20 -23.49
CA ILE A 737 30.90 -2.82 -23.09
C ILE A 737 31.90 -2.22 -24.08
N THR A 738 32.84 -3.02 -24.57
CA THR A 738 33.82 -2.57 -25.57
C THR A 738 33.13 -2.21 -26.89
N THR A 739 32.19 -3.04 -27.33
CA THR A 739 31.41 -2.81 -28.55
C THR A 739 30.50 -1.59 -28.42
N LEU A 740 29.81 -1.43 -27.28
CA LEU A 740 28.93 -0.31 -27.01
C LEU A 740 29.67 1.05 -26.92
N LEU A 741 30.93 1.03 -26.51
CA LEU A 741 31.79 2.23 -26.40
C LEU A 741 32.68 2.45 -27.64
N ASP A 742 32.47 1.72 -28.72
CA ASP A 742 33.19 1.92 -29.96
C ASP A 742 32.56 3.05 -30.79
N PHE A 743 33.02 4.27 -30.56
CA PHE A 743 32.62 5.47 -31.31
C PHE A 743 33.60 5.81 -32.45
N THR A 744 34.21 4.80 -33.06
CA THR A 744 35.17 5.03 -34.17
C THR A 744 34.49 5.57 -35.42
N SER A 745 33.20 5.36 -35.60
CA SER A 745 32.38 5.91 -36.69
C SER A 745 32.09 7.40 -36.55
N ILE A 746 32.27 7.97 -35.35
CA ILE A 746 32.15 9.40 -35.13
C ILE A 746 33.48 10.05 -35.47
N HIS A 747 33.66 10.42 -36.76
CA HIS A 747 34.83 11.13 -37.23
C HIS A 747 34.78 12.56 -36.70
N GLY A 748 35.70 12.90 -35.80
CA GLY A 748 36.04 14.30 -35.58
C GLY A 748 36.73 14.79 -36.85
N GLU A 749 36.26 15.87 -37.48
CA GLU A 749 37.11 16.67 -38.34
C GLU A 749 38.26 17.18 -37.46
N GLU A 750 39.48 16.82 -37.79
CA GLU A 750 40.71 17.40 -37.22
C GLU A 750 40.78 18.91 -37.47
#